data_7b872e5589678d3dad1ec5c1d5b5b166
#
_entry.id   7b872e5589678d3dad1ec5c1d5b5b166
#
_cell.length_a   1.000
_cell.length_b   1.000
_cell.length_c   1.000
_cell.angle_alpha   90.00
_cell.angle_beta   90.00
_cell.angle_gamma   90.00
#
_symmetry.space_group_name_H-M   'P 1'
#
loop_
_entity.id
_entity.type
_entity.pdbx_description
1 polymer ?
#
loop_
_entity_poly.entity_id
_entity_poly.type
_entity_poly.pdbx_seq_one_letter_code
_entity_poly.pdbx_strand_id
1 'polypeptide(L)'
;PALELKGFGRTTLKPGESEEVSITINSEDLFFHNFDLERVLPAGKYLVRVGSSSSKLSSSVEVKTLPRMTSGQPILGDQSSSQTDRPPAVNPIKSTPTNKPNILFIAVDDLRPELGTYGARAITPNIDRFAKTAVQFNRAYCQQGVCGASRLSMMSGLYPTMTREQSFHVDGWRERHPHLITMNQHFRQQGFRTVGLGKIYHGTSGKGVDPDNWDQWINLEASEYAKKENNDIARAARLKGEIGNARDPAKGPLTESADVHDDTYADGKRAARVVELLQGYAEAKDETPFFLAVGLTKPHLPFVAPQKYWDLYQRDSFKMPPNKGLPPGYPEYASNHMAYEMHKYSDFEGKSPKDFSDQLNSRLLHGYAACVSYIDASIGRILNSLEETGLSKNTIVVVLSDHGWKLGDHSSWCKHTNFECDTRVPLLIRDPRINGGASTPRLVELIDLYPTLCDLTDTSIPSHVQGRSFKALLNEPTSGHRLDAYSSYLHNNNTVMGHSIRFKNFRYTEWRDVANGKLVKDGVLTDLVADPGEETNLAKDEEHAETLAYAKERLAIRIEESTRSSYNQKEDPAQTQTIRIDASPDNLRQTVDGFGGSIAMWGTHADDQAMEAALKELNITYVRAQGEVNKKGVADYNKDILQRAMKLNPDLSILLTFWQPRSVKHQKIEDWLDVVEQDGGGQYYLKPSMEEAWAKEIASRVKQYLDWGIRVTAVGVQNESNFSHIGTQTCMWEPERLRKFIEGRLKPEMGKLGLNKIQIVAPDLAYVGSNGSELERFLVSSTTPSVDVVAYHMYDSYRDDMDGNLSVLEQNAIGVGKLKNNHFQNKRLWMTETTGAQWNNEEWHTYGWSPALSEYDKALLAAQYIDMTFTKAEANAFFWWGLVYSLAPSGITNPNVRQKHRDEGLVLVEEKRGANNLQKYVERTKKYFFFKQFANFVKPGYTRIKVNAPTETPLSAFISSDKKSVVVVVTNSSNKPLKMKFENSFEPAIVEAYQTDPNRNCEPVSVLSAIPSKSVRTVIFKK
;
A
#
# COMPACT_ATOMS: atom_id res chain seq x y z
N PRO A 1 -14.55 27.11 31.12
CA PRO A 1 -14.69 27.14 29.66
C PRO A 1 -13.31 27.20 29.05
N ALA A 2 -13.04 26.24 28.17
CA ALA A 2 -11.79 26.18 27.42
C ALA A 2 -11.74 27.35 26.43
N LEU A 3 -10.56 27.98 26.31
CA LEU A 3 -10.30 28.93 25.23
C LEU A 3 -10.05 28.17 23.96
N GLU A 4 -10.78 28.48 22.90
CA GLU A 4 -10.64 27.85 21.59
C GLU A 4 -10.18 28.88 20.56
N LEU A 5 -9.16 28.57 19.77
CA LEU A 5 -8.66 29.44 18.70
C LEU A 5 -9.61 29.36 17.50
N LYS A 6 -10.29 30.47 17.18
CA LYS A 6 -11.26 30.55 16.08
C LYS A 6 -10.75 31.26 14.83
N GLY A 7 -9.62 31.98 14.94
CA GLY A 7 -8.95 32.59 13.79
C GLY A 7 -7.61 33.19 14.15
N PHE A 8 -6.73 33.36 13.18
CA PHE A 8 -5.48 34.08 13.34
C PHE A 8 -5.06 34.75 12.03
N GLY A 9 -4.35 35.89 12.15
CA GLY A 9 -3.69 36.55 11.06
C GLY A 9 -2.23 36.83 11.44
N ARG A 10 -1.34 36.90 10.45
CA ARG A 10 0.07 37.24 10.64
C ARG A 10 0.45 38.40 9.75
N THR A 11 0.99 39.44 10.36
CA THR A 11 1.55 40.57 9.65
C THR A 11 2.96 40.90 10.16
N THR A 12 3.77 41.56 9.36
CA THR A 12 5.12 41.98 9.72
C THR A 12 5.20 43.49 9.59
N LEU A 13 5.35 44.19 10.73
CA LEU A 13 5.42 45.63 10.82
C LEU A 13 6.81 46.06 11.21
N LYS A 14 7.26 47.20 10.65
CA LYS A 14 8.44 47.90 11.13
C LYS A 14 8.10 48.74 12.38
N PRO A 15 9.11 49.12 13.18
CA PRO A 15 8.88 49.98 14.34
C PRO A 15 8.14 51.27 13.96
N GLY A 16 6.94 51.51 14.56
CA GLY A 16 6.09 52.65 14.30
C GLY A 16 5.03 52.46 13.22
N GLU A 17 4.96 51.34 12.52
CA GLU A 17 3.91 51.03 11.57
C GLU A 17 2.70 50.36 12.29
N SER A 18 1.51 50.55 11.77
CA SER A 18 0.28 49.87 12.20
C SER A 18 -0.50 49.41 10.99
N GLU A 19 -1.13 48.25 11.11
CA GLU A 19 -1.97 47.64 10.06
C GLU A 19 -3.24 47.09 10.70
N GLU A 20 -4.38 47.27 10.02
CA GLU A 20 -5.65 46.72 10.43
C GLU A 20 -5.78 45.28 9.91
N VAL A 21 -5.95 44.32 10.82
CA VAL A 21 -6.13 42.89 10.48
C VAL A 21 -7.57 42.50 10.77
N SER A 22 -8.31 42.11 9.74
CA SER A 22 -9.68 41.62 9.86
C SER A 22 -9.69 40.10 9.97
N ILE A 23 -10.34 39.55 11.00
CA ILE A 23 -10.56 38.12 11.20
C ILE A 23 -12.07 37.88 11.23
N THR A 24 -12.56 37.17 10.24
CA THR A 24 -14.00 36.82 10.19
C THR A 24 -14.25 35.56 11.02
N ILE A 25 -15.19 35.65 11.95
CA ILE A 25 -15.71 34.52 12.74
C ILE A 25 -17.17 34.32 12.32
N ASN A 26 -17.46 33.20 11.68
CA ASN A 26 -18.81 32.87 11.24
C ASN A 26 -19.64 32.33 12.41
N SER A 27 -21.00 32.40 12.30
CA SER A 27 -21.88 31.83 13.32
C SER A 27 -21.59 30.32 13.55
N GLU A 28 -21.13 29.61 12.54
CA GLU A 28 -20.77 28.21 12.62
C GLU A 28 -19.54 27.93 13.49
N ASP A 29 -18.65 28.91 13.62
CA ASP A 29 -17.45 28.81 14.48
C ASP A 29 -17.80 28.89 15.98
N LEU A 30 -19.00 29.30 16.30
CA LEU A 30 -19.50 29.41 17.68
C LEU A 30 -20.30 28.19 18.15
N PHE A 31 -20.56 27.22 17.26
CA PHE A 31 -21.22 25.98 17.65
C PHE A 31 -20.30 25.10 18.45
N PHE A 32 -20.84 24.36 19.41
CA PHE A 32 -20.18 23.29 20.11
C PHE A 32 -21.14 22.09 20.31
N HIS A 33 -20.59 20.95 20.67
CA HIS A 33 -21.40 19.78 20.95
C HIS A 33 -21.81 19.76 22.42
N ASN A 34 -23.09 19.56 22.69
CA ASN A 34 -23.60 19.37 24.04
C ASN A 34 -23.29 17.96 24.55
N PHE A 35 -23.70 17.60 25.76
CA PHE A 35 -23.47 16.27 26.34
C PHE A 35 -24.12 15.13 25.56
N ASP A 36 -25.12 15.44 24.71
CA ASP A 36 -25.80 14.49 23.83
C ASP A 36 -25.18 14.45 22.44
N LEU A 37 -24.00 15.08 22.27
CA LEU A 37 -23.23 15.19 21.01
C LEU A 37 -23.98 15.93 19.88
N GLU A 38 -25.02 16.70 20.22
CA GLU A 38 -25.69 17.56 19.26
C GLU A 38 -24.90 18.85 19.05
N ARG A 39 -24.78 19.28 17.80
CA ARG A 39 -24.13 20.54 17.43
C ARG A 39 -25.11 21.69 17.73
N VAL A 40 -24.85 22.46 18.78
CA VAL A 40 -25.72 23.51 19.26
C VAL A 40 -25.05 24.87 19.29
N LEU A 41 -25.83 25.92 19.03
CA LEU A 41 -25.45 27.29 19.30
C LEU A 41 -26.44 27.80 20.39
N PRO A 42 -26.12 27.64 21.67
CA PRO A 42 -26.99 28.14 22.74
C PRO A 42 -27.15 29.64 22.66
N ALA A 43 -28.33 30.10 22.99
CA ALA A 43 -28.55 31.51 23.23
C ALA A 43 -27.74 31.96 24.44
N GLY A 44 -26.96 33.01 24.28
CA GLY A 44 -26.10 33.45 25.37
C GLY A 44 -25.08 34.50 24.96
N LYS A 45 -24.18 34.77 25.90
CA LYS A 45 -23.08 35.72 25.73
C LYS A 45 -21.78 34.94 25.46
N TYR A 46 -21.15 35.24 24.36
CA TYR A 46 -19.85 34.72 23.97
C TYR A 46 -18.80 35.83 24.09
N LEU A 47 -17.67 35.51 24.70
CA LEU A 47 -16.58 36.43 24.85
C LEU A 47 -15.49 36.12 23.83
N VAL A 48 -15.39 36.96 22.80
CA VAL A 48 -14.30 36.89 21.82
C VAL A 48 -13.09 37.65 22.36
N ARG A 49 -11.95 36.99 22.46
CA ARG A 49 -10.72 37.62 22.96
C ARG A 49 -9.66 37.65 21.85
N VAL A 50 -9.00 38.80 21.72
CA VAL A 50 -7.92 39.03 20.75
C VAL A 50 -6.61 39.29 21.50
N GLY A 51 -5.54 38.67 21.04
CA GLY A 51 -4.25 38.89 21.65
C GLY A 51 -3.11 38.34 20.82
N SER A 52 -1.87 38.63 21.18
CA SER A 52 -0.66 38.18 20.47
C SER A 52 -0.33 36.71 20.69
N SER A 53 -0.93 36.08 21.68
CA SER A 53 -0.85 34.63 21.95
C SER A 53 -2.01 34.19 22.86
N SER A 54 -2.22 32.90 23.02
CA SER A 54 -3.23 32.35 23.94
C SER A 54 -3.03 32.77 25.42
N SER A 55 -1.81 33.16 25.79
CA SER A 55 -1.47 33.62 27.13
C SER A 55 -1.44 35.17 27.27
N LYS A 56 -1.51 35.92 26.16
CA LYS A 56 -1.45 37.38 26.10
C LYS A 56 -2.65 37.92 25.32
N LEU A 57 -3.83 37.86 25.94
CA LEU A 57 -5.09 38.36 25.39
C LEU A 57 -5.29 39.83 25.86
N SER A 58 -5.27 40.77 24.92
CA SER A 58 -5.25 42.21 25.23
C SER A 58 -6.61 42.89 25.10
N SER A 59 -7.54 42.28 24.36
CA SER A 59 -8.87 42.86 24.11
C SER A 59 -9.94 41.78 24.11
N SER A 60 -11.18 42.15 24.44
CA SER A 60 -12.33 41.28 24.39
C SER A 60 -13.56 41.97 23.91
N VAL A 61 -14.40 41.28 23.14
CA VAL A 61 -15.71 41.74 22.68
C VAL A 61 -16.76 40.71 23.06
N GLU A 62 -17.88 41.16 23.64
CA GLU A 62 -19.01 40.32 23.98
C GLU A 62 -19.97 40.23 22.78
N VAL A 63 -20.23 39.03 22.31
CA VAL A 63 -21.18 38.73 21.24
C VAL A 63 -22.40 38.03 21.86
N LYS A 64 -23.59 38.53 21.59
CA LYS A 64 -24.84 37.90 22.03
C LYS A 64 -25.47 37.12 20.89
N THR A 65 -25.79 35.85 21.13
CA THR A 65 -26.62 35.05 20.23
C THR A 65 -28.08 35.06 20.73
N LEU A 66 -28.99 35.25 19.81
CA LEU A 66 -30.42 35.12 20.10
C LEU A 66 -30.87 33.67 20.00
N PRO A 67 -31.91 33.23 20.73
CA PRO A 67 -32.44 31.89 20.61
C PRO A 67 -32.89 31.64 19.18
N ARG A 68 -32.31 30.65 18.52
CA ARG A 68 -32.79 30.19 17.20
C ARG A 68 -33.83 29.13 17.46
N MET A 69 -35.03 29.33 16.89
CA MET A 69 -36.03 28.27 16.88
C MET A 69 -35.50 27.03 16.20
N THR A 70 -35.72 25.88 16.81
CA THR A 70 -35.49 24.57 16.20
C THR A 70 -36.23 24.50 14.88
N SER A 71 -35.55 24.08 13.84
CA SER A 71 -36.08 23.90 12.49
C SER A 71 -37.23 22.92 12.47
N GLY A 72 -38.41 23.40 12.26
CA GLY A 72 -39.62 22.59 12.12
C GLY A 72 -40.87 23.43 11.97
N GLN A 73 -41.04 24.20 10.92
CA GLN A 73 -42.28 24.37 10.10
C GLN A 73 -42.06 25.46 9.04
N PRO A 74 -42.64 25.31 7.82
CA PRO A 74 -42.48 26.28 6.74
C PRO A 74 -43.40 27.49 6.98
N ILE A 75 -42.85 28.69 6.95
CA ILE A 75 -43.62 29.91 6.80
C ILE A 75 -43.72 30.21 5.30
N LEU A 76 -44.94 30.23 4.81
CA LEU A 76 -45.33 30.74 3.49
C LEU A 76 -45.19 32.27 3.45
N GLY A 77 -44.57 32.76 2.37
CA GLY A 77 -44.74 34.12 1.86
C GLY A 77 -43.55 35.05 2.05
N ASP A 78 -42.75 35.32 1.08
CA ASP A 78 -42.89 36.39 0.12
C ASP A 78 -41.80 36.34 -0.95
N GLN A 79 -42.14 36.73 -2.17
CA GLN A 79 -41.28 36.77 -3.31
C GLN A 79 -40.33 37.95 -3.27
N SER A 80 -39.03 37.71 -3.31
CA SER A 80 -38.11 38.57 -4.07
C SER A 80 -36.77 37.85 -4.28
N SER A 81 -36.42 37.73 -5.50
CA SER A 81 -35.22 37.34 -6.19
C SER A 81 -33.91 37.52 -5.44
N SER A 82 -33.17 36.42 -5.23
CA SER A 82 -31.70 36.38 -5.43
C SER A 82 -31.29 34.95 -5.77
N GLN A 83 -30.72 34.79 -6.94
CA GLN A 83 -30.10 33.57 -7.41
C GLN A 83 -28.97 33.19 -6.45
N THR A 84 -29.09 32.07 -5.77
CA THR A 84 -27.96 31.37 -5.17
C THR A 84 -27.67 30.19 -6.04
N ASP A 85 -26.43 30.12 -6.52
CA ASP A 85 -25.88 29.09 -7.34
C ASP A 85 -26.08 27.69 -6.71
N ARG A 86 -27.08 26.98 -7.24
CA ARG A 86 -27.06 25.52 -7.21
C ARG A 86 -26.04 25.06 -8.25
N PRO A 87 -25.17 24.10 -7.95
CA PRO A 87 -24.42 23.48 -9.03
C PRO A 87 -25.42 22.92 -10.03
N PRO A 88 -25.18 23.08 -11.33
CA PRO A 88 -26.13 22.69 -12.37
C PRO A 88 -26.43 21.21 -12.23
N ALA A 89 -27.71 20.88 -12.27
CA ALA A 89 -28.19 19.53 -12.49
C ALA A 89 -27.52 19.04 -13.78
N VAL A 90 -26.64 18.05 -13.65
CA VAL A 90 -25.98 17.41 -14.79
C VAL A 90 -27.10 16.72 -15.57
N ASN A 91 -27.43 17.25 -16.73
CA ASN A 91 -28.25 16.55 -17.69
C ASN A 91 -27.63 15.18 -17.92
N PRO A 92 -28.41 14.10 -18.05
CA PRO A 92 -27.86 12.80 -18.36
C PRO A 92 -27.11 12.91 -19.69
N ILE A 93 -25.78 12.75 -19.60
CA ILE A 93 -24.93 12.61 -20.77
C ILE A 93 -25.49 11.40 -21.51
N LYS A 94 -25.96 11.58 -22.73
CA LYS A 94 -26.23 10.47 -23.64
C LYS A 94 -24.88 9.76 -23.84
N SER A 95 -24.61 8.74 -23.02
CA SER A 95 -23.42 7.92 -23.13
C SER A 95 -23.52 7.09 -24.41
N THR A 96 -22.50 7.14 -25.20
CA THR A 96 -22.19 6.07 -26.18
C THR A 96 -22.24 4.74 -25.43
N PRO A 97 -22.80 3.65 -25.95
CA PRO A 97 -22.89 2.37 -25.28
C PRO A 97 -21.49 1.93 -24.85
N THR A 98 -21.21 1.99 -23.57
CA THR A 98 -19.98 1.47 -23.00
C THR A 98 -20.25 0.02 -22.63
N ASN A 99 -19.47 -0.91 -23.16
CA ASN A 99 -19.56 -2.35 -22.88
C ASN A 99 -19.06 -2.69 -21.45
N LYS A 100 -19.40 -1.84 -20.47
CA LYS A 100 -19.02 -2.03 -19.06
C LYS A 100 -19.88 -3.12 -18.42
N PRO A 101 -19.29 -4.02 -17.63
CA PRO A 101 -20.07 -5.04 -16.93
C PRO A 101 -20.94 -4.42 -15.84
N ASN A 102 -22.07 -5.04 -15.57
CA ASN A 102 -22.90 -4.78 -14.41
C ASN A 102 -22.21 -5.27 -13.13
N ILE A 103 -22.65 -4.75 -11.99
CA ILE A 103 -22.22 -5.22 -10.65
C ILE A 103 -23.44 -5.60 -9.83
N LEU A 104 -23.48 -6.84 -9.37
CA LEU A 104 -24.40 -7.32 -8.35
C LEU A 104 -23.60 -7.54 -7.04
N PHE A 105 -23.87 -6.70 -6.05
CA PHE A 105 -23.15 -6.65 -4.78
C PHE A 105 -24.03 -7.15 -3.64
N ILE A 106 -23.74 -8.35 -3.11
CA ILE A 106 -24.53 -9.03 -2.06
C ILE A 106 -23.73 -9.04 -0.77
N ALA A 107 -24.10 -8.18 0.18
CA ALA A 107 -23.47 -8.09 1.49
C ALA A 107 -24.36 -8.74 2.56
N VAL A 108 -23.80 -9.68 3.30
CA VAL A 108 -24.46 -10.42 4.39
C VAL A 108 -23.98 -9.89 5.74
N ASP A 109 -24.85 -9.83 6.75
CA ASP A 109 -24.52 -9.31 8.07
C ASP A 109 -24.17 -10.44 9.04
N ASP A 110 -23.11 -10.29 9.83
CA ASP A 110 -22.67 -11.25 10.86
C ASP A 110 -22.32 -12.67 10.33
N LEU A 111 -22.00 -12.83 9.05
CA LEU A 111 -21.69 -14.13 8.48
C LEU A 111 -20.19 -14.43 8.54
N ARG A 112 -19.77 -15.28 9.47
CA ARG A 112 -18.42 -15.87 9.45
C ARG A 112 -18.32 -16.94 8.33
N PRO A 113 -17.12 -17.48 8.00
CA PRO A 113 -16.98 -18.53 6.96
C PRO A 113 -17.66 -19.86 7.31
N GLU A 114 -18.90 -19.81 7.81
CA GLU A 114 -19.77 -20.96 8.12
C GLU A 114 -20.57 -21.40 6.89
N LEU A 115 -19.86 -21.69 5.79
CA LEU A 115 -20.42 -22.11 4.51
C LEU A 115 -19.81 -23.44 4.08
N GLY A 116 -20.57 -24.29 3.38
CA GLY A 116 -20.09 -25.57 2.88
C GLY A 116 -18.82 -25.47 2.05
N THR A 117 -18.74 -24.49 1.15
CA THR A 117 -17.56 -24.23 0.32
C THR A 117 -16.30 -23.84 1.11
N TYR A 118 -16.44 -23.39 2.37
CA TYR A 118 -15.32 -23.15 3.30
C TYR A 118 -15.06 -24.34 4.22
N GLY A 119 -15.74 -25.48 4.00
CA GLY A 119 -15.60 -26.69 4.80
C GLY A 119 -16.36 -26.66 6.13
N ALA A 120 -17.25 -25.68 6.32
CA ALA A 120 -18.05 -25.57 7.53
C ALA A 120 -19.34 -26.42 7.43
N ARG A 121 -20.07 -26.44 8.53
CA ARG A 121 -21.22 -27.34 8.75
C ARG A 121 -22.50 -26.84 8.12
N ALA A 122 -22.66 -25.55 7.89
CA ALA A 122 -23.90 -25.01 7.38
C ALA A 122 -24.22 -25.54 5.96
N ILE A 123 -25.48 -25.83 5.75
CA ILE A 123 -25.97 -26.37 4.47
C ILE A 123 -26.28 -25.23 3.53
N THR A 124 -25.37 -25.02 2.54
CA THR A 124 -25.34 -23.84 1.66
C THR A 124 -25.22 -24.20 0.17
N PRO A 125 -26.14 -25.05 -0.37
CA PRO A 125 -25.97 -25.60 -1.72
C PRO A 125 -25.95 -24.56 -2.83
N ASN A 126 -26.56 -23.39 -2.65
CA ASN A 126 -26.60 -22.34 -3.66
C ASN A 126 -25.27 -21.55 -3.71
N ILE A 127 -24.73 -21.17 -2.56
CA ILE A 127 -23.43 -20.51 -2.44
C ILE A 127 -22.33 -21.48 -2.86
N ASP A 128 -22.42 -22.76 -2.48
CA ASP A 128 -21.46 -23.80 -2.89
C ASP A 128 -21.47 -24.03 -4.41
N ARG A 129 -22.64 -23.96 -5.05
CA ARG A 129 -22.75 -23.98 -6.50
C ARG A 129 -22.15 -22.73 -7.13
N PHE A 130 -22.40 -21.55 -6.57
CA PHE A 130 -21.83 -20.29 -7.02
C PHE A 130 -20.29 -20.28 -6.93
N ALA A 131 -19.72 -20.83 -5.85
CA ALA A 131 -18.28 -20.94 -5.66
C ALA A 131 -17.57 -21.69 -6.80
N LYS A 132 -18.24 -22.64 -7.45
CA LYS A 132 -17.69 -23.38 -8.61
C LYS A 132 -17.51 -22.50 -9.85
N THR A 133 -18.08 -21.32 -9.89
CA THR A 133 -17.99 -20.35 -10.98
C THR A 133 -17.35 -19.03 -10.55
N ALA A 134 -17.03 -18.89 -9.28
CA ALA A 134 -16.41 -17.72 -8.69
C ALA A 134 -14.96 -18.01 -8.27
N VAL A 135 -14.21 -16.99 -7.93
CA VAL A 135 -12.96 -17.10 -7.16
C VAL A 135 -13.30 -16.93 -5.70
N GLN A 136 -12.94 -17.94 -4.89
CA GLN A 136 -13.12 -17.94 -3.44
C GLN A 136 -11.88 -17.42 -2.73
N PHE A 137 -12.05 -16.43 -1.86
CA PHE A 137 -10.97 -15.88 -1.05
C PHE A 137 -10.99 -16.53 0.34
N ASN A 138 -9.99 -17.39 0.60
CA ASN A 138 -9.94 -18.15 1.86
C ASN A 138 -9.54 -17.27 3.05
N ARG A 139 -8.92 -16.11 2.81
CA ARG A 139 -8.38 -15.20 3.82
C ARG A 139 -8.72 -13.74 3.49
N ALA A 140 -10.02 -13.42 3.52
CA ALA A 140 -10.53 -12.05 3.43
C ALA A 140 -10.84 -11.51 4.83
N TYR A 141 -10.51 -10.23 5.08
CA TYR A 141 -10.62 -9.61 6.41
C TYR A 141 -11.31 -8.26 6.36
N CYS A 142 -12.18 -8.02 7.35
CA CYS A 142 -12.72 -6.69 7.62
C CYS A 142 -11.72 -5.85 8.43
N GLN A 143 -11.88 -4.54 8.36
CA GLN A 143 -10.99 -3.60 9.06
C GLN A 143 -11.37 -3.39 10.52
N GLN A 144 -12.62 -3.72 10.87
CA GLN A 144 -13.10 -3.68 12.24
C GLN A 144 -14.27 -4.63 12.43
N GLY A 145 -14.26 -5.47 13.46
CA GLY A 145 -15.32 -6.45 13.76
C GLY A 145 -16.61 -5.80 14.31
N VAL A 146 -17.18 -4.82 13.58
CA VAL A 146 -18.44 -4.15 13.91
C VAL A 146 -19.10 -3.53 12.67
N CYS A 147 -20.42 -3.68 12.54
CA CYS A 147 -21.16 -3.35 11.30
C CYS A 147 -20.95 -1.93 10.80
N GLY A 148 -21.12 -0.92 11.67
CA GLY A 148 -21.04 0.51 11.28
C GLY A 148 -19.69 0.84 10.67
N ALA A 149 -18.63 0.58 11.41
CA ALA A 149 -17.26 0.87 10.98
C ALA A 149 -16.83 0.04 9.77
N SER A 150 -17.08 -1.28 9.77
CA SER A 150 -16.69 -2.15 8.66
C SER A 150 -17.40 -1.79 7.35
N ARG A 151 -18.72 -1.60 7.39
CA ARG A 151 -19.51 -1.26 6.18
C ARG A 151 -19.11 0.09 5.61
N LEU A 152 -18.93 1.11 6.45
CA LEU A 152 -18.48 2.42 5.99
C LEU A 152 -17.05 2.33 5.44
N SER A 153 -16.17 1.59 6.09
CA SER A 153 -14.80 1.35 5.61
C SER A 153 -14.80 0.71 4.21
N MET A 154 -15.55 -0.35 4.02
CA MET A 154 -15.70 -1.04 2.73
C MET A 154 -16.27 -0.12 1.64
N MET A 155 -17.35 0.63 1.94
CA MET A 155 -18.01 1.51 0.98
C MET A 155 -17.21 2.78 0.67
N SER A 156 -16.35 3.22 1.57
CA SER A 156 -15.49 4.39 1.38
C SER A 156 -14.09 4.06 0.86
N GLY A 157 -13.63 2.82 1.03
CA GLY A 157 -12.25 2.41 0.75
C GLY A 157 -11.22 2.97 1.75
N LEU A 158 -11.67 3.43 2.93
CA LEU A 158 -10.84 4.02 3.98
C LEU A 158 -10.86 3.17 5.26
N TYR A 159 -9.72 3.14 5.96
CA TYR A 159 -9.70 2.52 7.30
C TYR A 159 -10.56 3.29 8.30
N PRO A 160 -11.20 2.60 9.27
CA PRO A 160 -11.93 3.26 10.35
C PRO A 160 -11.07 4.23 11.18
N THR A 161 -9.78 3.96 11.31
CA THR A 161 -8.79 4.84 11.95
C THR A 161 -8.63 6.16 11.21
N MET A 162 -8.81 6.15 9.88
CA MET A 162 -8.74 7.33 9.03
C MET A 162 -9.99 8.20 9.14
N THR A 163 -11.15 7.60 9.01
CA THR A 163 -12.45 8.30 9.12
C THR A 163 -12.81 8.63 10.56
N ARG A 164 -12.21 7.94 11.54
CA ARG A 164 -12.60 7.94 12.96
C ARG A 164 -14.03 7.42 13.21
N GLU A 165 -14.65 6.82 12.20
CA GLU A 165 -15.94 6.15 12.31
C GLU A 165 -15.69 4.71 12.79
N GLN A 166 -15.46 4.56 14.10
CA GLN A 166 -14.98 3.33 14.73
C GLN A 166 -16.03 2.68 15.63
N SER A 167 -17.27 3.17 15.54
CA SER A 167 -18.36 2.75 16.40
C SER A 167 -19.34 1.82 15.68
N PHE A 168 -20.18 1.19 16.45
CA PHE A 168 -21.38 0.53 15.99
C PHE A 168 -22.34 1.53 15.31
N HIS A 169 -22.58 2.67 15.96
CA HIS A 169 -23.39 3.77 15.44
C HIS A 169 -22.50 4.79 14.73
N VAL A 170 -22.62 4.83 13.42
CA VAL A 170 -21.96 5.80 12.54
C VAL A 170 -22.97 6.78 11.94
N ASP A 171 -24.14 6.94 12.59
CA ASP A 171 -25.17 7.88 12.14
C ASP A 171 -24.58 9.27 11.96
N GLY A 172 -24.99 9.99 10.91
CA GLY A 172 -24.43 11.29 10.59
C GLY A 172 -22.99 11.26 10.02
N TRP A 173 -22.50 10.09 9.61
CA TRP A 173 -21.18 10.00 8.99
C TRP A 173 -21.05 10.87 7.73
N ARG A 174 -22.11 10.99 6.95
CA ARG A 174 -22.11 11.81 5.72
C ARG A 174 -21.94 13.30 6.03
N GLU A 175 -22.53 13.79 7.09
CA GLU A 175 -22.38 15.18 7.55
C GLU A 175 -20.96 15.45 8.07
N ARG A 176 -20.31 14.46 8.70
CA ARG A 176 -18.91 14.55 9.14
C ARG A 176 -17.93 14.41 7.97
N HIS A 177 -18.34 13.73 6.89
CA HIS A 177 -17.53 13.45 5.71
C HIS A 177 -18.23 13.85 4.41
N PRO A 178 -18.60 15.13 4.22
CA PRO A 178 -19.44 15.57 3.09
C PRO A 178 -18.77 15.36 1.73
N HIS A 179 -17.44 15.34 1.68
CA HIS A 179 -16.66 15.20 0.44
C HIS A 179 -16.21 13.77 0.16
N LEU A 180 -16.57 12.82 1.00
CA LEU A 180 -16.18 11.42 0.83
C LEU A 180 -16.96 10.79 -0.34
N ILE A 181 -16.26 10.37 -1.35
CA ILE A 181 -16.86 9.66 -2.50
C ILE A 181 -16.94 8.18 -2.17
N THR A 182 -18.15 7.72 -1.86
CA THR A 182 -18.41 6.30 -1.59
C THR A 182 -18.52 5.48 -2.88
N MET A 183 -18.43 4.17 -2.77
CA MET A 183 -18.47 3.24 -3.90
C MET A 183 -19.74 3.43 -4.75
N ASN A 184 -20.91 3.50 -4.13
CA ASN A 184 -22.18 3.76 -4.84
C ASN A 184 -22.16 5.11 -5.53
N GLN A 185 -21.72 6.18 -4.85
CA GLN A 185 -21.62 7.53 -5.43
C GLN A 185 -20.66 7.56 -6.62
N HIS A 186 -19.52 6.87 -6.50
CA HIS A 186 -18.53 6.77 -7.58
C HIS A 186 -19.12 6.09 -8.81
N PHE A 187 -19.72 4.90 -8.65
CA PHE A 187 -20.31 4.19 -9.79
C PHE A 187 -21.43 4.98 -10.44
N ARG A 188 -22.25 5.71 -9.64
CA ARG A 188 -23.22 6.64 -10.18
C ARG A 188 -22.57 7.73 -11.04
N GLN A 189 -21.49 8.33 -10.56
CA GLN A 189 -20.70 9.33 -11.31
C GLN A 189 -20.06 8.75 -12.58
N GLN A 190 -19.80 7.45 -12.62
CA GLN A 190 -19.26 6.72 -13.78
C GLN A 190 -20.34 6.25 -14.77
N GLY A 191 -21.61 6.64 -14.55
CA GLY A 191 -22.71 6.37 -15.46
C GLY A 191 -23.43 5.03 -15.21
N PHE A 192 -23.20 4.38 -14.06
CA PHE A 192 -23.97 3.21 -13.65
C PHE A 192 -25.33 3.64 -13.07
N ARG A 193 -26.36 2.85 -13.34
CA ARG A 193 -27.62 2.91 -12.57
C ARG A 193 -27.37 2.30 -11.21
N THR A 194 -27.49 3.09 -10.13
CA THR A 194 -27.19 2.64 -8.77
C THR A 194 -28.46 2.42 -7.97
N VAL A 195 -28.67 1.17 -7.54
CA VAL A 195 -29.83 0.78 -6.74
C VAL A 195 -29.36 0.06 -5.49
N GLY A 196 -29.83 0.51 -4.32
CA GLY A 196 -29.50 -0.07 -3.03
C GLY A 196 -30.74 -0.49 -2.23
N LEU A 197 -30.65 -1.59 -1.49
CA LEU A 197 -31.70 -2.04 -0.56
C LEU A 197 -31.11 -2.86 0.60
N GLY A 198 -31.79 -2.80 1.73
CA GLY A 198 -31.42 -3.58 2.90
C GLY A 198 -30.18 -3.02 3.63
N LYS A 199 -29.36 -3.88 4.23
CA LYS A 199 -28.26 -3.48 5.10
C LYS A 199 -26.92 -3.38 4.33
N ILE A 200 -26.77 -2.36 3.48
CA ILE A 200 -25.49 -2.06 2.83
C ILE A 200 -24.60 -1.22 3.74
N TYR A 201 -25.16 -0.18 4.36
CA TYR A 201 -24.58 0.55 5.47
C TYR A 201 -25.13 0.04 6.81
N HIS A 202 -24.76 0.64 7.93
CA HIS A 202 -25.40 0.37 9.20
C HIS A 202 -26.80 0.99 9.19
N GLY A 203 -27.84 0.15 9.43
CA GLY A 203 -29.22 0.53 9.20
C GLY A 203 -29.72 0.18 7.80
N THR A 204 -31.01 0.37 7.58
CA THR A 204 -31.71 0.02 6.34
C THR A 204 -32.49 1.21 5.74
N SER A 205 -32.50 2.35 6.43
CA SER A 205 -33.23 3.54 6.02
C SER A 205 -32.64 4.80 6.62
N GLY A 206 -33.17 5.94 6.25
CA GLY A 206 -32.74 7.23 6.75
C GLY A 206 -31.43 7.73 6.16
N LYS A 207 -30.83 8.75 6.76
CA LYS A 207 -29.60 9.37 6.26
C LYS A 207 -28.36 8.46 6.32
N GLY A 208 -28.36 7.49 7.23
CA GLY A 208 -27.25 6.56 7.41
C GLY A 208 -26.95 5.68 6.19
N VAL A 209 -27.90 5.49 5.27
CA VAL A 209 -27.75 4.71 4.04
C VAL A 209 -27.28 5.54 2.84
N ASP A 210 -26.97 6.83 3.05
CA ASP A 210 -26.48 7.74 2.00
C ASP A 210 -27.46 7.90 0.81
N PRO A 211 -28.74 8.17 1.07
CA PRO A 211 -29.80 8.00 0.06
C PRO A 211 -29.61 8.92 -1.15
N ASP A 212 -29.03 10.11 -0.98
CA ASP A 212 -28.80 11.08 -2.04
C ASP A 212 -27.73 10.65 -3.07
N ASN A 213 -26.95 9.63 -2.75
CA ASN A 213 -25.88 9.10 -3.59
C ASN A 213 -26.22 7.76 -4.27
N TRP A 214 -27.49 7.40 -4.28
CA TRP A 214 -28.08 6.34 -5.09
C TRP A 214 -29.04 6.95 -6.11
N ASP A 215 -29.24 6.30 -7.25
CA ASP A 215 -30.37 6.66 -8.12
C ASP A 215 -31.70 6.21 -7.51
N GLN A 216 -31.65 5.06 -6.78
CA GLN A 216 -32.79 4.58 -6.03
C GLN A 216 -32.33 3.84 -4.76
N TRP A 217 -32.85 4.25 -3.62
CA TRP A 217 -32.81 3.48 -2.38
C TRP A 217 -34.17 2.87 -2.11
N ILE A 218 -34.26 1.56 -1.92
CA ILE A 218 -35.52 0.83 -1.72
C ILE A 218 -35.68 0.43 -0.25
N ASN A 219 -36.69 0.98 0.40
CA ASN A 219 -37.10 0.58 1.75
C ASN A 219 -38.16 -0.49 1.67
N LEU A 220 -37.93 -1.58 2.41
CA LEU A 220 -38.90 -2.67 2.53
C LEU A 220 -39.27 -2.87 3.99
N GLU A 221 -40.52 -2.68 4.33
CA GLU A 221 -40.98 -2.96 5.68
C GLU A 221 -41.19 -4.47 5.88
N ALA A 222 -40.74 -4.96 7.03
CA ALA A 222 -40.96 -6.32 7.48
C ALA A 222 -40.97 -6.38 9.01
N SER A 223 -41.80 -7.22 9.56
CA SER A 223 -41.75 -7.55 10.99
C SER A 223 -40.45 -8.31 11.31
N GLU A 224 -39.88 -8.05 12.48
CA GLU A 224 -38.68 -8.78 12.94
C GLU A 224 -39.00 -10.25 13.24
N TYR A 225 -40.23 -10.50 13.75
CA TYR A 225 -40.76 -11.85 14.03
C TYR A 225 -42.02 -12.14 13.19
N ALA A 226 -42.19 -13.38 12.77
CA ALA A 226 -43.39 -13.84 12.10
C ALA A 226 -44.52 -14.08 13.11
N LYS A 227 -44.19 -14.61 14.30
CA LYS A 227 -45.15 -14.89 15.36
C LYS A 227 -45.55 -13.59 16.07
N LYS A 228 -46.87 -13.39 16.17
CA LYS A 228 -47.46 -12.19 16.82
C LYS A 228 -47.02 -12.09 18.28
N GLU A 229 -47.02 -13.21 18.99
CA GLU A 229 -46.66 -13.26 20.41
C GLU A 229 -45.20 -12.76 20.65
N ASN A 230 -44.28 -13.05 19.76
CA ASN A 230 -42.89 -12.55 19.88
C ASN A 230 -42.78 -11.02 19.66
N ASN A 231 -43.59 -10.48 18.76
CA ASN A 231 -43.71 -9.04 18.58
C ASN A 231 -44.41 -8.36 19.78
N ASP A 232 -45.40 -9.03 20.39
CA ASP A 232 -46.09 -8.52 21.56
C ASP A 232 -45.18 -8.50 22.79
N ILE A 233 -44.31 -9.53 22.97
CA ILE A 233 -43.25 -9.58 24.00
C ILE A 233 -42.31 -8.37 23.83
N ALA A 234 -41.79 -8.13 22.63
CA ALA A 234 -40.92 -6.99 22.33
C ALA A 234 -41.59 -5.65 22.68
N ARG A 235 -42.85 -5.48 22.31
CA ARG A 235 -43.64 -4.28 22.58
C ARG A 235 -43.84 -4.11 24.09
N ALA A 236 -44.21 -5.15 24.81
CA ALA A 236 -44.40 -5.09 26.25
C ALA A 236 -43.13 -4.74 27.00
N ALA A 237 -41.97 -5.29 26.59
CA ALA A 237 -40.68 -5.00 27.18
C ALA A 237 -40.28 -3.52 26.95
N ARG A 238 -40.54 -2.96 25.76
CA ARG A 238 -40.31 -1.53 25.47
C ARG A 238 -41.15 -0.62 26.34
N LEU A 239 -42.43 -0.96 26.54
CA LEU A 239 -43.34 -0.17 27.38
C LEU A 239 -42.96 -0.15 28.85
N LYS A 240 -42.40 -1.25 29.35
CA LYS A 240 -41.90 -1.38 30.72
C LYS A 240 -40.61 -0.61 30.96
N GLY A 241 -39.77 -0.44 29.91
CA GLY A 241 -38.44 0.19 30.02
C GLY A 241 -37.41 -0.57 30.86
N GLU A 242 -37.68 -1.84 31.16
CA GLU A 242 -36.82 -2.68 32.00
C GLU A 242 -35.53 -3.12 31.29
N ILE A 243 -35.58 -3.24 29.93
CA ILE A 243 -34.46 -3.66 29.08
C ILE A 243 -34.42 -2.78 27.83
N GLY A 244 -33.19 -2.60 27.30
CA GLY A 244 -32.97 -1.71 26.16
C GLY A 244 -33.01 -0.22 26.53
N ASN A 245 -32.88 0.64 25.53
CA ASN A 245 -32.95 2.11 25.62
C ASN A 245 -33.53 2.71 24.34
N ALA A 246 -33.60 4.04 24.24
CA ALA A 246 -34.17 4.71 23.08
C ALA A 246 -33.44 4.44 21.76
N ARG A 247 -32.10 4.25 21.80
CA ARG A 247 -31.28 3.92 20.60
C ARG A 247 -31.29 2.42 20.30
N ASP A 248 -31.42 1.58 21.33
CA ASP A 248 -31.37 0.12 21.24
C ASP A 248 -32.53 -0.50 22.02
N PRO A 249 -33.74 -0.46 21.44
CA PRO A 249 -34.96 -0.81 22.14
C PRO A 249 -35.06 -2.32 22.43
N ALA A 250 -35.79 -2.66 23.49
CA ALA A 250 -36.07 -4.03 23.86
C ALA A 250 -36.63 -4.87 22.71
N LYS A 251 -36.21 -6.12 22.63
CA LYS A 251 -36.53 -7.10 21.61
C LYS A 251 -37.35 -8.26 22.19
N GLY A 252 -37.98 -9.03 21.31
CA GLY A 252 -38.54 -10.33 21.62
C GLY A 252 -37.46 -11.38 21.91
N PRO A 253 -37.75 -12.66 21.70
CA PRO A 253 -36.78 -13.71 21.98
C PRO A 253 -35.61 -13.72 20.99
N LEU A 254 -34.45 -14.27 21.44
CA LEU A 254 -33.24 -14.43 20.63
C LEU A 254 -33.42 -15.29 19.37
N THR A 255 -34.43 -16.15 19.36
CA THR A 255 -34.65 -17.09 18.26
C THR A 255 -36.14 -17.25 17.93
N GLU A 256 -36.46 -17.48 16.66
CA GLU A 256 -37.79 -17.89 16.22
C GLU A 256 -37.68 -18.88 15.07
N SER A 257 -38.49 -19.94 15.16
CA SER A 257 -38.80 -20.84 14.08
C SER A 257 -40.30 -20.77 13.82
N ALA A 258 -40.71 -20.47 12.62
CA ALA A 258 -42.12 -20.37 12.22
C ALA A 258 -42.37 -21.05 10.87
N ASP A 259 -43.47 -21.76 10.76
CA ASP A 259 -43.91 -22.36 9.49
C ASP A 259 -44.50 -21.27 8.58
N VAL A 260 -43.65 -20.59 7.84
CA VAL A 260 -44.00 -19.45 7.01
C VAL A 260 -43.18 -19.45 5.71
N HIS A 261 -43.67 -18.71 4.72
CA HIS A 261 -42.96 -18.48 3.48
C HIS A 261 -41.69 -17.64 3.70
N ASP A 262 -40.69 -17.84 2.85
CA ASP A 262 -39.40 -17.10 2.91
C ASP A 262 -39.59 -15.58 2.94
N ASP A 263 -40.52 -15.07 2.15
CA ASP A 263 -40.80 -13.63 2.02
C ASP A 263 -41.59 -13.05 3.20
N THR A 264 -41.86 -13.82 4.24
CA THR A 264 -42.43 -13.32 5.50
C THR A 264 -41.39 -12.42 6.20
N TYR A 265 -40.13 -12.82 6.18
CA TYR A 265 -39.03 -12.04 6.76
C TYR A 265 -38.40 -11.10 5.76
N ALA A 266 -37.67 -10.11 6.27
CA ALA A 266 -37.07 -9.04 5.49
C ALA A 266 -36.18 -9.50 4.35
N ASP A 267 -35.36 -10.53 4.57
CA ASP A 267 -34.36 -10.96 3.60
C ASP A 267 -34.97 -11.70 2.41
N GLY A 268 -36.02 -12.48 2.62
CA GLY A 268 -36.83 -13.07 1.53
C GLY A 268 -37.48 -11.99 0.67
N LYS A 269 -38.07 -10.97 1.30
CA LYS A 269 -38.66 -9.83 0.58
C LYS A 269 -37.61 -9.08 -0.24
N ARG A 270 -36.41 -8.89 0.31
CA ARG A 270 -35.26 -8.26 -0.42
C ARG A 270 -34.85 -9.12 -1.62
N ALA A 271 -34.74 -10.44 -1.43
CA ALA A 271 -34.43 -11.34 -2.52
C ALA A 271 -35.50 -11.30 -3.63
N ALA A 272 -36.79 -11.34 -3.26
CA ALA A 272 -37.90 -11.18 -4.22
C ALA A 272 -37.81 -9.85 -4.98
N ARG A 273 -37.53 -8.76 -4.28
CA ARG A 273 -37.40 -7.45 -4.92
C ARG A 273 -36.23 -7.37 -5.89
N VAL A 274 -35.09 -7.98 -5.57
CA VAL A 274 -33.94 -8.06 -6.49
C VAL A 274 -34.30 -8.88 -7.74
N VAL A 275 -35.02 -9.99 -7.58
CA VAL A 275 -35.52 -10.78 -8.71
C VAL A 275 -36.39 -9.92 -9.66
N GLU A 276 -37.35 -9.18 -9.12
CA GLU A 276 -38.18 -8.24 -9.90
C GLU A 276 -37.34 -7.18 -10.66
N LEU A 277 -36.32 -6.61 -9.99
CA LEU A 277 -35.42 -5.63 -10.61
C LEU A 277 -34.63 -6.24 -11.78
N LEU A 278 -34.05 -7.44 -11.60
CA LEU A 278 -33.29 -8.14 -12.64
C LEU A 278 -34.19 -8.48 -13.85
N GLN A 279 -35.41 -8.95 -13.61
CA GLN A 279 -36.38 -9.21 -14.66
C GLN A 279 -36.72 -7.91 -15.43
N GLY A 280 -37.00 -6.82 -14.69
CA GLY A 280 -37.29 -5.53 -15.30
C GLY A 280 -36.12 -4.96 -16.12
N TYR A 281 -34.86 -5.16 -15.67
CA TYR A 281 -33.68 -4.73 -16.47
C TYR A 281 -33.53 -5.54 -17.77
N ALA A 282 -33.79 -6.83 -17.72
CA ALA A 282 -33.74 -7.68 -18.91
C ALA A 282 -34.85 -7.32 -19.91
N GLU A 283 -36.10 -7.09 -19.44
CA GLU A 283 -37.23 -6.71 -20.27
C GLU A 283 -37.05 -5.32 -20.93
N ALA A 284 -36.50 -4.37 -20.17
CA ALA A 284 -36.30 -3.00 -20.66
C ALA A 284 -35.25 -2.92 -21.78
N LYS A 285 -34.37 -3.94 -21.96
CA LYS A 285 -33.26 -3.96 -22.92
C LYS A 285 -32.38 -2.69 -22.84
N ASP A 286 -32.26 -2.17 -21.64
CA ASP A 286 -31.46 -0.97 -21.34
C ASP A 286 -30.01 -1.39 -21.15
N GLU A 287 -29.13 -0.88 -21.99
CA GLU A 287 -27.68 -1.18 -21.96
C GLU A 287 -26.91 -0.39 -20.89
N THR A 288 -27.59 0.46 -20.10
CA THR A 288 -26.96 1.18 -18.99
C THR A 288 -26.47 0.19 -17.95
N PRO A 289 -25.16 0.13 -17.64
CA PRO A 289 -24.66 -0.78 -16.63
C PRO A 289 -25.27 -0.44 -15.26
N PHE A 290 -25.57 -1.46 -14.46
CA PHE A 290 -26.10 -1.24 -13.10
C PHE A 290 -25.07 -1.60 -12.01
N PHE A 291 -25.14 -0.90 -10.89
CA PHE A 291 -24.59 -1.26 -9.59
C PHE A 291 -25.76 -1.54 -8.66
N LEU A 292 -26.15 -2.81 -8.54
CA LEU A 292 -27.25 -3.26 -7.68
C LEU A 292 -26.68 -3.86 -6.41
N ALA A 293 -26.91 -3.19 -5.27
CA ALA A 293 -26.43 -3.61 -3.97
C ALA A 293 -27.57 -4.06 -3.06
N VAL A 294 -27.48 -5.30 -2.58
CA VAL A 294 -28.44 -5.86 -1.63
C VAL A 294 -27.75 -6.26 -0.33
N GLY A 295 -28.23 -5.71 0.79
CA GLY A 295 -27.75 -6.04 2.13
C GLY A 295 -28.73 -6.97 2.82
N LEU A 296 -28.30 -8.21 3.08
CA LEU A 296 -29.08 -9.21 3.81
C LEU A 296 -28.72 -9.13 5.30
N THR A 297 -29.72 -9.30 6.17
CA THR A 297 -29.54 -9.09 7.61
C THR A 297 -29.18 -10.37 8.35
N LYS A 298 -29.75 -11.53 7.97
CA LYS A 298 -29.41 -12.78 8.64
C LYS A 298 -28.01 -13.23 8.19
N PRO A 299 -27.22 -13.89 9.06
CA PRO A 299 -27.57 -14.41 10.39
C PRO A 299 -27.46 -13.43 11.58
N HIS A 300 -27.52 -12.11 11.40
CA HIS A 300 -27.61 -11.19 12.54
C HIS A 300 -28.84 -11.48 13.43
N LEU A 301 -28.69 -11.29 14.75
CA LEU A 301 -29.76 -11.43 15.73
C LEU A 301 -31.04 -10.62 15.40
N PRO A 302 -32.23 -11.12 15.82
CA PRO A 302 -32.50 -12.45 16.40
C PRO A 302 -32.35 -13.52 15.33
N PHE A 303 -32.02 -14.76 15.71
CA PHE A 303 -31.91 -15.86 14.75
C PHE A 303 -33.32 -16.35 14.40
N VAL A 304 -33.89 -15.72 13.38
CA VAL A 304 -35.25 -16.01 12.88
C VAL A 304 -35.17 -16.50 11.45
N ALA A 305 -35.74 -17.64 11.18
CA ALA A 305 -35.84 -18.24 9.87
C ALA A 305 -37.10 -19.10 9.76
N PRO A 306 -37.63 -19.32 8.53
CA PRO A 306 -38.70 -20.31 8.31
C PRO A 306 -38.34 -21.70 8.84
N GLN A 307 -39.34 -22.41 9.39
CA GLN A 307 -39.18 -23.72 10.03
C GLN A 307 -38.37 -24.73 9.19
N LYS A 308 -38.59 -24.75 7.88
CA LYS A 308 -37.93 -25.68 6.96
C LYS A 308 -36.38 -25.58 7.01
N TYR A 309 -35.79 -24.43 7.38
CA TYR A 309 -34.35 -24.29 7.51
C TYR A 309 -33.83 -24.76 8.87
N TRP A 310 -34.68 -24.70 9.92
CA TRP A 310 -34.39 -25.30 11.21
C TRP A 310 -34.40 -26.82 11.11
N ASP A 311 -35.33 -27.38 10.34
CA ASP A 311 -35.51 -28.83 10.17
C ASP A 311 -34.36 -29.50 9.40
N LEU A 312 -33.47 -28.70 8.77
CA LEU A 312 -32.25 -29.22 8.14
C LEU A 312 -31.24 -29.77 9.16
N TYR A 313 -31.38 -29.44 10.43
CA TYR A 313 -30.39 -29.73 11.45
C TYR A 313 -31.00 -30.43 12.67
N GLN A 314 -30.17 -31.28 13.29
CA GLN A 314 -30.48 -31.85 14.58
C GLN A 314 -29.84 -31.00 15.69
N ARG A 315 -30.63 -30.44 16.61
CA ARG A 315 -30.16 -29.52 17.65
C ARG A 315 -29.05 -30.11 18.51
N ASP A 316 -29.20 -31.36 18.93
CA ASP A 316 -28.24 -32.03 19.82
C ASP A 316 -26.87 -32.30 19.16
N SER A 317 -26.82 -32.16 17.84
CA SER A 317 -25.57 -32.29 17.09
C SER A 317 -24.66 -31.07 17.20
N PHE A 318 -25.16 -29.91 17.66
CA PHE A 318 -24.38 -28.70 17.87
C PHE A 318 -23.63 -28.74 19.18
N LYS A 319 -22.32 -28.48 19.11
CA LYS A 319 -21.42 -28.43 20.27
C LYS A 319 -20.74 -27.07 20.30
N MET A 320 -20.55 -26.59 21.53
CA MET A 320 -19.76 -25.35 21.72
C MET A 320 -18.32 -25.53 21.24
N PRO A 321 -17.69 -24.47 20.74
CA PRO A 321 -16.27 -24.48 20.39
C PRO A 321 -15.41 -24.92 21.60
N PRO A 322 -14.28 -25.59 21.36
CA PRO A 322 -13.42 -26.07 22.43
C PRO A 322 -12.67 -24.95 23.16
N ASN A 323 -12.38 -23.83 22.46
CA ASN A 323 -11.61 -22.70 22.98
C ASN A 323 -12.41 -21.91 24.03
N LYS A 324 -12.07 -22.16 25.30
CA LYS A 324 -12.74 -21.52 26.47
C LYS A 324 -11.85 -20.43 27.04
N GLY A 325 -12.44 -19.24 27.28
CA GLY A 325 -11.76 -18.11 27.89
C GLY A 325 -10.81 -17.40 26.93
N LEU A 326 -9.95 -16.56 27.52
CA LEU A 326 -8.99 -15.74 26.75
C LEU A 326 -7.62 -16.39 26.71
N PRO A 327 -6.86 -16.26 25.62
CA PRO A 327 -5.49 -16.73 25.59
C PRO A 327 -4.62 -15.98 26.62
N PRO A 328 -3.55 -16.61 27.13
CA PRO A 328 -2.64 -15.97 28.07
C PRO A 328 -2.11 -14.64 27.54
N GLY A 329 -2.17 -13.60 28.36
CA GLY A 329 -1.71 -12.25 27.98
C GLY A 329 -2.77 -11.40 27.27
N TYR A 330 -3.88 -11.96 26.85
CA TYR A 330 -4.97 -11.17 26.28
C TYR A 330 -5.66 -10.34 27.39
N PRO A 331 -5.84 -9.02 27.23
CA PRO A 331 -6.45 -8.21 28.27
C PRO A 331 -7.96 -8.50 28.37
N GLU A 332 -8.46 -8.55 29.59
CA GLU A 332 -9.86 -8.91 29.85
C GLU A 332 -10.85 -7.95 29.18
N TYR A 333 -10.54 -6.65 29.17
CA TYR A 333 -11.37 -5.64 28.51
C TYR A 333 -11.43 -5.77 26.97
N ALA A 334 -10.49 -6.47 26.38
CA ALA A 334 -10.44 -6.69 24.94
C ALA A 334 -11.22 -7.95 24.50
N SER A 335 -11.91 -8.60 25.42
CA SER A 335 -12.90 -9.62 25.14
C SER A 335 -14.29 -9.02 25.22
N ASN A 336 -15.18 -9.43 24.37
CA ASN A 336 -16.59 -9.06 24.49
C ASN A 336 -17.35 -10.06 25.38
N HIS A 337 -17.00 -10.10 26.68
CA HIS A 337 -17.66 -10.99 27.64
C HIS A 337 -19.13 -10.65 27.85
N MET A 338 -19.56 -9.44 27.46
CA MET A 338 -20.88 -8.93 27.80
C MET A 338 -21.98 -9.35 26.82
N ALA A 339 -21.66 -10.03 25.70
CA ALA A 339 -22.62 -10.33 24.63
C ALA A 339 -23.56 -9.15 24.34
N TYR A 340 -22.99 -7.99 24.23
CA TYR A 340 -23.61 -6.67 24.33
C TYR A 340 -24.96 -6.54 23.59
N GLU A 341 -25.04 -7.12 22.39
CA GLU A 341 -26.24 -7.07 21.57
C GLU A 341 -27.36 -8.00 22.06
N MET A 342 -27.02 -9.00 22.86
CA MET A 342 -28.00 -9.99 23.33
C MET A 342 -28.79 -9.55 24.56
N HIS A 343 -28.28 -8.61 25.35
CA HIS A 343 -28.90 -8.12 26.59
C HIS A 343 -30.28 -7.51 26.41
N LYS A 344 -30.59 -7.03 25.19
CA LYS A 344 -31.90 -6.44 24.88
C LYS A 344 -32.98 -7.47 24.54
N TYR A 345 -32.65 -8.76 24.48
CA TYR A 345 -33.57 -9.81 24.13
C TYR A 345 -34.25 -10.39 25.37
N SER A 346 -35.56 -10.75 25.25
CA SER A 346 -36.42 -11.11 26.39
C SER A 346 -36.06 -12.42 27.06
N ASP A 347 -35.32 -13.29 26.39
CA ASP A 347 -34.89 -14.62 26.86
C ASP A 347 -33.38 -14.74 27.02
N PHE A 348 -32.70 -13.58 27.25
CA PHE A 348 -31.29 -13.54 27.62
C PHE A 348 -31.10 -14.15 29.02
N GLU A 349 -30.21 -15.13 29.15
CA GLU A 349 -29.96 -15.84 30.39
C GLU A 349 -28.74 -15.26 31.12
N GLY A 350 -28.83 -15.14 32.47
CA GLY A 350 -27.73 -14.74 33.31
C GLY A 350 -27.24 -13.28 33.10
N LYS A 351 -25.95 -13.05 33.33
CA LYS A 351 -25.30 -11.73 33.20
C LYS A 351 -24.26 -11.69 32.08
N SER A 352 -23.79 -12.84 31.67
CA SER A 352 -22.77 -12.97 30.62
C SER A 352 -22.95 -14.29 29.86
N PRO A 353 -22.34 -14.45 28.67
CA PRO A 353 -22.39 -15.71 27.91
C PRO A 353 -21.86 -16.93 28.67
N LYS A 354 -21.03 -16.74 29.69
CA LYS A 354 -20.52 -17.82 30.55
C LYS A 354 -21.64 -18.46 31.38
N ASP A 355 -22.75 -17.73 31.57
CA ASP A 355 -23.90 -18.17 32.39
C ASP A 355 -24.96 -18.89 31.52
N PHE A 356 -24.81 -18.93 30.19
CA PHE A 356 -25.77 -19.54 29.32
C PHE A 356 -25.84 -21.05 29.53
N SER A 357 -27.06 -21.54 29.63
CA SER A 357 -27.30 -22.97 29.66
C SER A 357 -26.88 -23.68 28.37
N ASP A 358 -26.56 -24.96 28.45
CA ASP A 358 -26.26 -25.76 27.23
C ASP A 358 -27.45 -25.79 26.27
N GLN A 359 -28.66 -25.70 26.80
CA GLN A 359 -29.87 -25.61 26.00
C GLN A 359 -29.95 -24.30 25.20
N LEU A 360 -29.65 -23.15 25.85
CA LEU A 360 -29.60 -21.86 25.14
C LEU A 360 -28.48 -21.84 24.09
N ASN A 361 -27.26 -22.25 24.47
CA ASN A 361 -26.13 -22.33 23.56
C ASN A 361 -26.44 -23.20 22.32
N SER A 362 -26.98 -24.42 22.52
CA SER A 362 -27.35 -25.32 21.42
C SER A 362 -28.45 -24.69 20.54
N ARG A 363 -29.43 -24.00 21.16
CA ARG A 363 -30.49 -23.30 20.43
C ARG A 363 -29.94 -22.14 19.58
N LEU A 364 -28.99 -21.38 20.10
CA LEU A 364 -28.35 -20.28 19.38
C LEU A 364 -27.52 -20.77 18.19
N LEU A 365 -26.71 -21.83 18.38
CA LEU A 365 -25.93 -22.46 17.31
C LEU A 365 -26.82 -22.97 16.19
N HIS A 366 -27.92 -23.67 16.57
CA HIS A 366 -28.92 -24.16 15.62
C HIS A 366 -29.59 -23.00 14.86
N GLY A 367 -29.98 -21.94 15.58
CA GLY A 367 -30.60 -20.74 14.98
C GLY A 367 -29.71 -20.02 14.00
N TYR A 368 -28.43 -19.92 14.34
CA TYR A 368 -27.43 -19.32 13.42
C TYR A 368 -27.31 -20.15 12.12
N ALA A 369 -27.15 -21.47 12.23
CA ALA A 369 -27.08 -22.37 11.06
C ALA A 369 -28.34 -22.31 10.20
N ALA A 370 -29.54 -22.30 10.83
CA ALA A 370 -30.81 -22.15 10.12
C ALA A 370 -30.90 -20.82 9.36
N CYS A 371 -30.43 -19.71 9.97
CA CYS A 371 -30.34 -18.41 9.31
C CYS A 371 -29.37 -18.43 8.13
N VAL A 372 -28.22 -19.10 8.24
CA VAL A 372 -27.26 -19.25 7.14
C VAL A 372 -27.88 -20.00 5.96
N SER A 373 -28.59 -21.11 6.21
CA SER A 373 -29.31 -21.84 5.13
C SER A 373 -30.43 -21.00 4.51
N TYR A 374 -31.12 -20.20 5.30
CA TYR A 374 -32.16 -19.30 4.79
C TYR A 374 -31.55 -18.21 3.86
N ILE A 375 -30.40 -17.65 4.23
CA ILE A 375 -29.69 -16.68 3.39
C ILE A 375 -29.12 -17.33 2.13
N ASP A 376 -28.62 -18.56 2.22
CA ASP A 376 -28.21 -19.33 1.06
C ASP A 376 -29.32 -19.46 0.02
N ALA A 377 -30.52 -19.80 0.49
CA ALA A 377 -31.70 -19.91 -0.38
C ALA A 377 -32.09 -18.54 -0.98
N SER A 378 -32.03 -17.48 -0.20
CA SER A 378 -32.31 -16.11 -0.67
C SER A 378 -31.33 -15.66 -1.75
N ILE A 379 -30.03 -15.91 -1.54
CA ILE A 379 -28.96 -15.67 -2.55
C ILE A 379 -29.18 -16.55 -3.77
N GLY A 380 -29.55 -17.82 -3.57
CA GLY A 380 -29.87 -18.74 -4.67
C GLY A 380 -30.96 -18.23 -5.59
N ARG A 381 -32.05 -17.67 -5.04
CA ARG A 381 -33.13 -17.04 -5.82
C ARG A 381 -32.61 -15.88 -6.68
N ILE A 382 -31.77 -15.00 -6.12
CA ILE A 382 -31.17 -13.88 -6.82
C ILE A 382 -30.27 -14.38 -7.96
N LEU A 383 -29.37 -15.32 -7.68
CA LEU A 383 -28.42 -15.86 -8.66
C LEU A 383 -29.13 -16.60 -9.79
N ASN A 384 -30.17 -17.40 -9.48
CA ASN A 384 -30.98 -18.08 -10.49
C ASN A 384 -31.68 -17.06 -11.41
N SER A 385 -32.29 -16.00 -10.86
CA SER A 385 -32.91 -14.95 -11.69
C SER A 385 -31.87 -14.24 -12.57
N LEU A 386 -30.66 -14.01 -12.06
CA LEU A 386 -29.57 -13.42 -12.87
C LEU A 386 -29.18 -14.33 -14.04
N GLU A 387 -29.20 -15.64 -13.87
CA GLU A 387 -28.95 -16.63 -14.93
C GLU A 387 -30.13 -16.70 -15.92
N GLU A 388 -31.34 -16.82 -15.43
CA GLU A 388 -32.58 -16.95 -16.24
C GLU A 388 -32.83 -15.73 -17.12
N THR A 389 -32.51 -14.54 -16.62
CA THR A 389 -32.59 -13.28 -17.39
C THR A 389 -31.46 -13.11 -18.41
N GLY A 390 -30.42 -13.97 -18.37
CA GLY A 390 -29.24 -13.87 -19.21
C GLY A 390 -28.28 -12.73 -18.85
N LEU A 391 -28.58 -11.92 -17.84
CA LEU A 391 -27.75 -10.81 -17.37
C LEU A 391 -26.43 -11.31 -16.75
N SER A 392 -26.38 -12.57 -16.32
CA SER A 392 -25.18 -13.21 -15.76
C SER A 392 -23.96 -13.15 -16.69
N LYS A 393 -24.20 -13.08 -18.01
CA LYS A 393 -23.13 -13.03 -19.05
C LYS A 393 -22.30 -11.74 -19.01
N ASN A 394 -22.85 -10.65 -18.44
CA ASN A 394 -22.19 -9.36 -18.33
C ASN A 394 -22.32 -8.76 -16.92
N THR A 395 -22.37 -9.60 -15.88
CA THR A 395 -22.51 -9.12 -14.51
C THR A 395 -21.43 -9.71 -13.61
N ILE A 396 -20.64 -8.82 -13.01
CA ILE A 396 -19.73 -9.15 -11.89
C ILE A 396 -20.59 -9.37 -10.65
N VAL A 397 -20.44 -10.50 -10.00
CA VAL A 397 -21.16 -10.83 -8.77
C VAL A 397 -20.20 -10.92 -7.60
N VAL A 398 -20.49 -10.17 -6.54
CA VAL A 398 -19.75 -10.18 -5.27
C VAL A 398 -20.67 -10.69 -4.18
N VAL A 399 -20.27 -11.76 -3.47
CA VAL A 399 -20.93 -12.26 -2.26
C VAL A 399 -19.94 -12.18 -1.11
N LEU A 400 -20.29 -11.46 -0.05
CA LEU A 400 -19.40 -11.24 1.10
C LEU A 400 -20.17 -11.06 2.41
N SER A 401 -19.42 -11.09 3.53
CA SER A 401 -19.90 -10.56 4.81
C SER A 401 -19.13 -9.29 5.22
N ASP A 402 -19.77 -8.49 6.06
CA ASP A 402 -19.18 -7.27 6.60
C ASP A 402 -18.15 -7.53 7.71
N HIS A 403 -18.37 -8.53 8.56
CA HIS A 403 -17.48 -9.06 9.59
C HIS A 403 -17.94 -10.46 10.01
N GLY A 404 -17.17 -11.09 10.90
CA GLY A 404 -17.51 -12.39 11.44
C GLY A 404 -18.42 -12.32 12.67
N TRP A 405 -18.48 -13.40 13.41
CA TRP A 405 -19.33 -13.59 14.58
C TRP A 405 -18.81 -14.70 15.47
N LYS A 406 -18.91 -14.56 16.80
CA LYS A 406 -18.60 -15.63 17.76
C LYS A 406 -19.80 -16.54 17.96
N LEU A 407 -19.56 -17.82 17.94
CA LEU A 407 -20.51 -18.89 18.19
C LEU A 407 -20.18 -19.64 19.48
N GLY A 408 -19.84 -18.91 20.52
CA GLY A 408 -19.35 -19.44 21.77
C GLY A 408 -17.83 -19.46 21.90
N ASP A 409 -17.12 -19.02 20.84
CA ASP A 409 -15.67 -18.90 20.85
C ASP A 409 -15.22 -18.01 22.01
N HIS A 410 -14.15 -18.43 22.73
CA HIS A 410 -13.63 -17.75 23.91
C HIS A 410 -14.68 -17.50 25.02
N SER A 411 -15.67 -18.43 25.16
CA SER A 411 -16.80 -18.28 26.05
C SER A 411 -17.61 -17.00 25.82
N SER A 412 -17.72 -16.57 24.58
CA SER A 412 -18.33 -15.29 24.17
C SER A 412 -19.26 -15.47 22.98
N TRP A 413 -20.17 -14.51 22.78
CA TRP A 413 -21.06 -14.38 21.63
C TRP A 413 -20.91 -13.01 21.01
N CYS A 414 -21.57 -12.78 19.86
CA CYS A 414 -21.48 -11.55 19.09
C CYS A 414 -20.10 -11.36 18.43
N LYS A 415 -19.69 -10.13 18.23
CA LYS A 415 -18.44 -9.69 17.61
C LYS A 415 -17.70 -8.76 18.57
N HIS A 416 -17.00 -7.76 18.08
CA HIS A 416 -16.40 -6.68 18.87
C HIS A 416 -15.00 -6.99 19.44
N THR A 417 -14.22 -7.82 18.73
CA THR A 417 -12.82 -8.10 19.08
C THR A 417 -11.93 -8.17 17.85
N ASN A 418 -10.64 -8.43 18.07
CA ASN A 418 -9.65 -8.64 17.00
C ASN A 418 -9.43 -10.11 16.62
N PHE A 419 -10.20 -11.06 17.18
CA PHE A 419 -10.05 -12.49 16.88
C PHE A 419 -10.40 -12.84 15.41
N GLU A 420 -9.86 -13.96 14.94
CA GLU A 420 -10.12 -14.50 13.59
C GLU A 420 -11.61 -14.66 13.32
N CYS A 421 -12.38 -15.17 14.30
CA CYS A 421 -13.82 -15.37 14.17
C CYS A 421 -14.63 -14.08 13.96
N ASP A 422 -14.09 -12.91 14.36
CA ASP A 422 -14.74 -11.60 14.18
C ASP A 422 -14.27 -10.86 12.94
N THR A 423 -13.04 -11.14 12.48
CA THR A 423 -12.39 -10.34 11.43
C THR A 423 -12.30 -11.05 10.09
N ARG A 424 -12.26 -12.39 10.06
CA ARG A 424 -12.27 -13.17 8.83
C ARG A 424 -13.69 -13.34 8.30
N VAL A 425 -13.86 -13.08 7.00
CA VAL A 425 -15.17 -13.12 6.32
C VAL A 425 -15.14 -13.98 5.07
N PRO A 426 -16.26 -14.55 4.66
CA PRO A 426 -16.40 -15.12 3.33
C PRO A 426 -16.37 -14.02 2.27
N LEU A 427 -15.70 -14.29 1.16
CA LEU A 427 -15.68 -13.44 -0.04
C LEU A 427 -15.58 -14.33 -1.27
N LEU A 428 -16.56 -14.20 -2.16
CA LEU A 428 -16.61 -14.87 -3.46
C LEU A 428 -16.87 -13.83 -4.55
N ILE A 429 -16.10 -13.87 -5.63
CA ILE A 429 -16.28 -12.95 -6.75
C ILE A 429 -16.32 -13.76 -8.05
N ARG A 430 -17.37 -13.54 -8.83
CA ARG A 430 -17.47 -14.03 -10.20
C ARG A 430 -17.40 -12.86 -11.17
N ASP A 431 -16.46 -12.89 -12.06
CA ASP A 431 -16.44 -12.07 -13.27
C ASP A 431 -16.68 -13.01 -14.46
N PRO A 432 -17.73 -12.80 -15.29
CA PRO A 432 -18.05 -13.73 -16.39
C PRO A 432 -16.95 -13.80 -17.47
N ARG A 433 -15.99 -12.89 -17.45
CA ARG A 433 -14.85 -12.84 -18.38
C ARG A 433 -13.67 -13.70 -17.91
N ILE A 434 -13.73 -14.22 -16.68
CA ILE A 434 -12.65 -14.94 -16.01
C ILE A 434 -13.11 -16.37 -15.69
N ASN A 435 -12.22 -17.35 -15.83
CA ASN A 435 -12.49 -18.70 -15.44
C ASN A 435 -12.61 -18.80 -13.91
N GLY A 436 -13.78 -19.18 -13.42
CA GLY A 436 -14.05 -19.36 -12.00
C GLY A 436 -13.71 -20.76 -11.49
N GLY A 437 -14.15 -21.05 -10.25
CA GLY A 437 -13.97 -22.34 -9.58
C GLY A 437 -12.63 -22.51 -8.87
N ALA A 438 -11.82 -21.44 -8.82
CA ALA A 438 -10.55 -21.43 -8.11
C ALA A 438 -10.71 -20.84 -6.68
N SER A 439 -9.75 -21.16 -5.81
CA SER A 439 -9.62 -20.46 -4.51
C SER A 439 -8.23 -19.87 -4.35
N THR A 440 -8.16 -18.75 -3.62
CA THR A 440 -6.89 -18.10 -3.31
C THR A 440 -6.60 -18.12 -1.80
N PRO A 441 -5.36 -18.52 -1.41
CA PRO A 441 -4.91 -18.40 -0.03
C PRO A 441 -4.34 -17.00 0.30
N ARG A 442 -4.39 -16.07 -0.65
CA ARG A 442 -3.83 -14.72 -0.44
C ARG A 442 -4.67 -13.91 0.52
N LEU A 443 -4.00 -13.03 1.25
CA LEU A 443 -4.64 -12.09 2.16
C LEU A 443 -5.24 -10.93 1.36
N VAL A 444 -6.50 -10.62 1.61
CA VAL A 444 -7.19 -9.44 1.08
C VAL A 444 -7.97 -8.75 2.19
N GLU A 445 -8.22 -7.48 2.02
CA GLU A 445 -9.00 -6.65 2.94
C GLU A 445 -10.30 -6.17 2.26
N LEU A 446 -11.39 -5.96 3.01
CA LEU A 446 -12.66 -5.52 2.40
C LEU A 446 -12.57 -4.13 1.76
N ILE A 447 -11.67 -3.26 2.22
CA ILE A 447 -11.40 -1.98 1.55
C ILE A 447 -10.80 -2.14 0.14
N ASP A 448 -10.25 -3.31 -0.19
CA ASP A 448 -9.68 -3.62 -1.50
C ASP A 448 -10.77 -3.85 -2.57
N LEU A 449 -12.01 -4.08 -2.15
CA LEU A 449 -13.14 -4.27 -3.07
C LEU A 449 -13.40 -3.04 -3.93
N TYR A 450 -13.37 -1.85 -3.33
CA TYR A 450 -13.64 -0.62 -4.06
C TYR A 450 -12.66 -0.43 -5.24
N PRO A 451 -11.33 -0.39 -5.05
CA PRO A 451 -10.41 -0.27 -6.17
C PRO A 451 -10.45 -1.47 -7.12
N THR A 452 -10.77 -2.67 -6.64
CA THR A 452 -10.90 -3.86 -7.49
C THR A 452 -12.08 -3.74 -8.44
N LEU A 453 -13.24 -3.31 -7.95
CA LEU A 453 -14.42 -3.12 -8.80
C LEU A 453 -14.21 -1.97 -9.80
N CYS A 454 -13.48 -0.91 -9.42
CA CYS A 454 -13.06 0.12 -10.36
C CYS A 454 -12.22 -0.48 -11.51
N ASP A 455 -11.20 -1.27 -11.18
CA ASP A 455 -10.33 -1.91 -12.19
C ASP A 455 -11.07 -2.93 -13.06
N LEU A 456 -12.04 -3.64 -12.51
CA LEU A 456 -12.85 -4.62 -13.27
C LEU A 456 -13.82 -3.94 -14.23
N THR A 457 -14.18 -2.69 -13.99
CA THR A 457 -15.12 -1.91 -14.79
C THR A 457 -14.44 -0.82 -15.62
N ASP A 458 -13.11 -0.82 -15.63
CA ASP A 458 -12.27 0.19 -16.30
C ASP A 458 -12.66 1.63 -15.90
N THR A 459 -12.95 1.84 -14.61
CA THR A 459 -13.20 3.17 -14.02
C THR A 459 -12.03 3.62 -13.17
N SER A 460 -11.83 4.93 -13.04
CA SER A 460 -10.74 5.49 -12.25
C SER A 460 -10.95 5.22 -10.76
N ILE A 461 -9.88 4.89 -10.04
CA ILE A 461 -9.92 4.75 -8.58
C ILE A 461 -9.83 6.15 -7.94
N PRO A 462 -10.76 6.54 -7.07
CA PRO A 462 -10.67 7.83 -6.38
C PRO A 462 -9.41 7.91 -5.50
N SER A 463 -8.78 9.08 -5.48
CA SER A 463 -7.46 9.28 -4.85
C SER A 463 -7.43 9.04 -3.33
N HIS A 464 -8.59 9.17 -2.65
CA HIS A 464 -8.68 8.95 -1.20
C HIS A 464 -8.66 7.46 -0.81
N VAL A 465 -8.91 6.54 -1.75
CA VAL A 465 -9.04 5.11 -1.47
C VAL A 465 -7.71 4.53 -0.99
N GLN A 466 -7.71 3.91 0.19
CA GLN A 466 -6.54 3.24 0.78
C GLN A 466 -6.45 1.75 0.40
N GLY A 467 -7.53 1.18 -0.11
CA GLY A 467 -7.56 -0.21 -0.61
C GLY A 467 -6.63 -0.43 -1.79
N ARG A 468 -6.28 -1.69 -2.05
CA ARG A 468 -5.43 -2.13 -3.16
C ARG A 468 -6.19 -3.11 -4.03
N SER A 469 -6.27 -2.87 -5.33
CA SER A 469 -6.95 -3.80 -6.24
C SER A 469 -6.30 -5.17 -6.23
N PHE A 470 -7.13 -6.19 -6.10
CA PHE A 470 -6.73 -7.59 -6.24
C PHE A 470 -7.25 -8.23 -7.54
N LYS A 471 -7.55 -7.44 -8.57
CA LYS A 471 -7.97 -7.94 -9.90
C LYS A 471 -7.05 -9.04 -10.41
N ALA A 472 -5.74 -8.95 -10.16
CA ALA A 472 -4.78 -9.98 -10.57
C ALA A 472 -5.07 -11.35 -9.96
N LEU A 473 -5.59 -11.42 -8.72
CA LEU A 473 -5.92 -12.69 -8.06
C LEU A 473 -7.12 -13.40 -8.67
N LEU A 474 -8.00 -12.70 -9.36
CA LEU A 474 -9.13 -13.31 -10.05
C LEU A 474 -8.66 -14.11 -11.27
N ASN A 475 -7.64 -13.61 -11.98
CA ASN A 475 -7.04 -14.32 -13.13
C ASN A 475 -6.00 -15.37 -12.70
N GLU A 476 -5.21 -15.05 -11.69
CA GLU A 476 -4.13 -15.86 -11.17
C GLU A 476 -4.18 -15.91 -9.63
N PRO A 477 -4.91 -16.86 -9.05
CA PRO A 477 -5.18 -16.93 -7.61
C PRO A 477 -3.94 -17.02 -6.70
N THR A 478 -2.79 -17.36 -7.27
CA THR A 478 -1.49 -17.45 -6.57
C THR A 478 -0.63 -16.21 -6.70
N SER A 479 -1.04 -15.22 -7.50
CA SER A 479 -0.32 -13.94 -7.66
C SER A 479 -0.05 -13.25 -6.33
N GLY A 480 0.98 -12.42 -6.28
CA GLY A 480 1.28 -11.60 -5.11
C GLY A 480 0.23 -10.51 -4.89
N HIS A 481 -0.13 -10.26 -3.63
CA HIS A 481 -1.00 -9.15 -3.27
C HIS A 481 -0.54 -8.50 -1.96
N ARG A 482 -1.11 -8.87 -0.81
CA ARG A 482 -0.76 -8.33 0.50
C ARG A 482 0.11 -9.31 1.29
N LEU A 483 1.07 -8.78 2.06
CA LEU A 483 1.86 -9.58 3.01
C LEU A 483 1.08 -9.83 4.31
N ASP A 484 0.18 -8.92 4.63
CA ASP A 484 -0.65 -8.94 5.83
C ASP A 484 -2.00 -8.30 5.59
N ALA A 485 -2.97 -8.57 6.48
CA ALA A 485 -4.25 -7.90 6.58
C ALA A 485 -4.37 -7.25 7.97
N TYR A 486 -4.77 -5.98 7.98
CA TYR A 486 -4.87 -5.17 9.20
C TYR A 486 -6.32 -4.99 9.63
N SER A 487 -6.53 -5.11 10.93
CA SER A 487 -7.80 -4.78 11.58
C SER A 487 -7.57 -4.06 12.90
N SER A 488 -8.54 -3.27 13.33
CA SER A 488 -8.48 -2.58 14.63
C SER A 488 -9.84 -2.67 15.33
N TYR A 489 -9.83 -2.55 16.67
CA TYR A 489 -11.05 -2.48 17.44
C TYR A 489 -10.87 -1.61 18.69
N LEU A 490 -11.87 -0.73 18.98
CA LEU A 490 -11.89 0.09 20.18
C LEU A 490 -12.40 -0.68 21.39
N HIS A 491 -11.64 -0.63 22.47
CA HIS A 491 -11.93 -1.30 23.74
C HIS A 491 -11.96 -0.30 24.91
N ASN A 492 -12.36 -0.79 26.07
CA ASN A 492 -12.28 -0.06 27.34
C ASN A 492 -12.89 1.35 27.26
N ASN A 493 -14.17 1.44 26.90
CA ASN A 493 -14.89 2.71 26.70
C ASN A 493 -14.16 3.67 25.72
N ASN A 494 -13.64 3.12 24.64
CA ASN A 494 -12.94 3.84 23.57
C ASN A 494 -11.60 4.48 23.99
N THR A 495 -11.00 4.05 25.08
CA THR A 495 -9.67 4.55 25.54
C THR A 495 -8.51 3.74 25.01
N VAL A 496 -8.75 2.50 24.58
CA VAL A 496 -7.70 1.58 24.11
C VAL A 496 -8.06 1.05 22.72
N MET A 497 -7.14 1.14 21.79
CA MET A 497 -7.25 0.53 20.47
C MET A 497 -6.49 -0.79 20.42
N GLY A 498 -7.18 -1.88 20.13
CA GLY A 498 -6.57 -3.13 19.72
C GLY A 498 -6.20 -3.06 18.24
N HIS A 499 -4.93 -3.19 17.91
CA HIS A 499 -4.42 -3.26 16.54
C HIS A 499 -3.97 -4.69 16.25
N SER A 500 -4.37 -5.23 15.12
CA SER A 500 -4.09 -6.62 14.75
C SER A 500 -3.64 -6.72 13.30
N ILE A 501 -2.66 -7.58 13.04
CA ILE A 501 -2.32 -8.05 11.70
C ILE A 501 -2.44 -9.56 11.60
N ARG A 502 -2.97 -10.01 10.47
CA ARG A 502 -2.98 -11.39 10.01
C ARG A 502 -1.91 -11.54 8.94
N PHE A 503 -0.88 -12.36 9.15
CA PHE A 503 0.23 -12.54 8.21
C PHE A 503 0.71 -13.99 8.21
N LYS A 504 1.16 -14.49 7.10
CA LYS A 504 1.55 -15.91 6.97
C LYS A 504 0.50 -16.83 7.65
N ASN A 505 0.91 -17.60 8.67
CA ASN A 505 0.04 -18.43 9.49
C ASN A 505 -0.35 -17.77 10.81
N PHE A 506 0.18 -16.59 11.09
CA PHE A 506 0.10 -15.94 12.40
C PHE A 506 -0.87 -14.79 12.43
N ARG A 507 -1.39 -14.53 13.63
CA ARG A 507 -2.01 -13.27 14.03
C ARG A 507 -1.18 -12.66 15.14
N TYR A 508 -0.95 -11.34 15.06
CA TYR A 508 -0.38 -10.55 16.13
C TYR A 508 -1.31 -9.41 16.48
N THR A 509 -1.63 -9.26 17.76
CA THR A 509 -2.50 -8.19 18.28
C THR A 509 -1.80 -7.50 19.44
N GLU A 510 -1.81 -6.16 19.46
CA GLU A 510 -1.36 -5.34 20.59
C GLU A 510 -2.37 -4.23 20.89
N TRP A 511 -2.32 -3.70 22.09
CA TRP A 511 -3.27 -2.69 22.57
C TRP A 511 -2.55 -1.39 22.92
N ARG A 512 -3.03 -0.29 22.32
CA ARG A 512 -2.46 1.04 22.46
C ARG A 512 -3.48 2.03 23.02
N ASP A 513 -3.03 2.93 23.89
CA ASP A 513 -3.81 4.06 24.37
C ASP A 513 -4.17 4.99 23.21
N VAL A 514 -5.45 5.33 23.08
CA VAL A 514 -5.96 6.15 21.97
C VAL A 514 -5.44 7.59 22.00
N ALA A 515 -5.19 8.14 23.22
CA ALA A 515 -4.80 9.53 23.37
C ALA A 515 -3.33 9.79 23.03
N ASN A 516 -2.45 8.80 23.24
CA ASN A 516 -1.00 9.00 23.09
C ASN A 516 -0.28 7.92 22.27
N GLY A 517 -0.99 6.89 21.80
CA GLY A 517 -0.44 5.81 20.98
C GLY A 517 0.50 4.84 21.71
N LYS A 518 0.68 5.01 23.03
CA LYS A 518 1.59 4.14 23.80
C LYS A 518 0.99 2.75 24.00
N LEU A 519 1.88 1.75 24.00
CA LEU A 519 1.52 0.37 24.29
C LEU A 519 0.99 0.27 25.74
N VAL A 520 -0.22 -0.27 25.88
CA VAL A 520 -0.88 -0.46 27.19
C VAL A 520 -0.64 -1.87 27.72
N LYS A 521 -0.53 -2.84 26.82
CA LYS A 521 -0.37 -4.25 27.13
C LYS A 521 0.52 -4.92 26.08
N ASP A 522 1.38 -5.84 26.51
CA ASP A 522 2.15 -6.71 25.63
C ASP A 522 1.26 -7.44 24.65
N GLY A 523 1.74 -7.57 23.41
CA GLY A 523 0.99 -8.20 22.35
C GLY A 523 0.85 -9.72 22.51
N VAL A 524 -0.11 -10.26 21.79
CA VAL A 524 -0.37 -11.70 21.67
C VAL A 524 -0.06 -12.15 20.25
N LEU A 525 0.78 -13.17 20.12
CA LEU A 525 1.11 -13.84 18.86
C LEU A 525 0.53 -15.25 18.86
N THR A 526 -0.24 -15.59 17.83
CA THR A 526 -0.90 -16.90 17.69
C THR A 526 -0.59 -17.51 16.33
N ASP A 527 -0.33 -18.80 16.25
CA ASP A 527 -0.26 -19.59 15.01
C ASP A 527 -1.63 -20.17 14.68
N LEU A 528 -2.33 -19.61 13.72
CA LEU A 528 -3.70 -20.00 13.36
C LEU A 528 -3.80 -21.33 12.56
N VAL A 529 -2.68 -21.94 12.23
CA VAL A 529 -2.65 -23.29 11.63
C VAL A 529 -2.50 -24.34 12.71
N ALA A 530 -1.58 -24.12 13.65
CA ALA A 530 -1.36 -25.01 14.77
C ALA A 530 -2.44 -24.84 15.86
N ASP A 531 -2.95 -23.62 16.03
CA ASP A 531 -3.93 -23.24 17.02
C ASP A 531 -5.05 -22.38 16.40
N PRO A 532 -6.00 -22.98 15.65
CA PRO A 532 -7.10 -22.24 15.04
C PRO A 532 -8.05 -21.60 16.05
N GLY A 533 -8.02 -22.07 17.30
CA GLY A 533 -8.83 -21.56 18.39
C GLY A 533 -8.25 -20.32 19.07
N GLU A 534 -7.06 -19.89 18.70
CA GLU A 534 -6.35 -18.75 19.29
C GLU A 534 -6.23 -18.87 20.84
N GLU A 535 -5.86 -20.06 21.35
CA GLU A 535 -5.77 -20.35 22.78
C GLU A 535 -4.35 -20.12 23.34
N THR A 536 -3.31 -20.10 22.46
CA THR A 536 -1.89 -20.06 22.84
C THR A 536 -1.26 -18.74 22.47
N ASN A 537 -0.54 -18.12 23.41
CA ASN A 537 0.25 -16.92 23.14
C ASN A 537 1.74 -17.27 22.99
N LEU A 538 2.26 -17.16 21.80
CA LEU A 538 3.66 -17.44 21.43
C LEU A 538 4.58 -16.22 21.57
N ALA A 539 4.09 -15.07 22.07
CA ALA A 539 4.88 -13.83 22.15
C ALA A 539 6.10 -13.90 23.09
N LYS A 540 6.14 -14.91 23.98
CA LYS A 540 7.27 -15.13 24.91
C LYS A 540 8.09 -16.38 24.54
N ASP A 541 7.77 -17.04 23.46
CA ASP A 541 8.48 -18.23 22.99
C ASP A 541 9.72 -17.79 22.19
N GLU A 542 10.88 -18.26 22.60
CA GLU A 542 12.15 -17.96 21.96
C GLU A 542 12.21 -18.43 20.50
N GLU A 543 11.57 -19.55 20.19
CA GLU A 543 11.48 -20.05 18.81
C GLU A 543 10.71 -19.12 17.87
N HIS A 544 9.83 -18.28 18.43
CA HIS A 544 9.00 -17.32 17.70
C HIS A 544 9.50 -15.87 17.79
N ALA A 545 10.66 -15.61 18.38
CA ALA A 545 11.18 -14.26 18.58
C ALA A 545 11.33 -13.46 17.28
N GLU A 546 11.84 -14.06 16.22
CA GLU A 546 11.92 -13.41 14.89
C GLU A 546 10.53 -13.14 14.27
N THR A 547 9.62 -14.07 14.43
CA THR A 547 8.24 -13.92 13.95
C THR A 547 7.54 -12.78 14.68
N LEU A 548 7.77 -12.65 15.99
CA LEU A 548 7.25 -11.55 16.79
C LEU A 548 7.87 -10.22 16.40
N ALA A 549 9.18 -10.16 16.18
CA ALA A 549 9.85 -8.94 15.72
C ALA A 549 9.29 -8.46 14.38
N TYR A 550 9.18 -9.37 13.42
CA TYR A 550 8.53 -9.09 12.13
C TYR A 550 7.09 -8.59 12.30
N ALA A 551 6.31 -9.24 13.16
CA ALA A 551 4.92 -8.87 13.41
C ALA A 551 4.80 -7.44 13.97
N LYS A 552 5.64 -7.08 14.95
CA LYS A 552 5.67 -5.73 15.54
C LYS A 552 6.04 -4.66 14.51
N GLU A 553 7.06 -4.92 13.70
CA GLU A 553 7.46 -4.01 12.62
C GLU A 553 6.34 -3.81 11.61
N ARG A 554 5.76 -4.91 11.12
CA ARG A 554 4.67 -4.84 10.15
C ARG A 554 3.44 -4.14 10.72
N LEU A 555 3.09 -4.43 11.96
CA LEU A 555 1.95 -3.78 12.61
C LEU A 555 2.17 -2.27 12.75
N ALA A 556 3.37 -1.83 13.13
CA ALA A 556 3.69 -0.40 13.21
C ALA A 556 3.50 0.30 11.85
N ILE A 557 3.97 -0.30 10.77
CA ILE A 557 3.76 0.20 9.40
C ILE A 557 2.27 0.27 9.07
N ARG A 558 1.49 -0.76 9.41
CA ARG A 558 0.06 -0.80 9.10
C ARG A 558 -0.75 0.21 9.89
N ILE A 559 -0.41 0.44 11.17
CA ILE A 559 -1.01 1.49 11.99
C ILE A 559 -0.79 2.86 11.31
N GLU A 560 0.42 3.14 10.88
CA GLU A 560 0.75 4.38 10.18
C GLU A 560 -0.01 4.50 8.84
N GLU A 561 0.03 3.47 7.99
CA GLU A 561 -0.71 3.44 6.72
C GLU A 561 -2.22 3.65 6.94
N SER A 562 -2.80 3.09 8.00
CA SER A 562 -4.23 3.18 8.28
C SER A 562 -4.70 4.59 8.64
N THR A 563 -3.79 5.49 9.01
CA THR A 563 -4.07 6.89 9.36
C THR A 563 -3.64 7.89 8.29
N ARG A 564 -3.00 7.42 7.21
CA ARG A 564 -2.54 8.25 6.09
C ARG A 564 -3.46 8.11 4.89
N SER A 565 -4.12 9.19 4.50
CA SER A 565 -4.86 9.30 3.24
C SER A 565 -4.90 10.76 2.78
N SER A 566 -5.04 10.96 1.48
CA SER A 566 -5.35 12.27 0.91
C SER A 566 -6.70 12.84 1.38
N TYR A 567 -7.53 12.02 2.00
CA TYR A 567 -8.87 12.39 2.46
C TYR A 567 -8.88 13.52 3.51
N ASN A 568 -7.96 13.51 4.48
CA ASN A 568 -7.90 14.54 5.54
C ASN A 568 -7.14 15.81 5.14
N GLN A 569 -6.54 15.81 3.97
CA GLN A 569 -5.98 17.03 3.43
C GLN A 569 -7.17 17.87 2.93
N LYS A 570 -7.57 18.91 3.69
CA LYS A 570 -8.33 20.01 3.09
C LYS A 570 -7.60 20.31 1.79
N GLU A 571 -8.25 20.12 0.66
CA GLU A 571 -7.69 20.56 -0.62
C GLU A 571 -7.50 22.08 -0.51
N ASP A 572 -6.36 22.52 -0.05
CA ASP A 572 -5.76 23.74 -0.54
C ASP A 572 -5.73 23.55 -2.05
N PRO A 573 -6.36 24.41 -2.85
CA PRO A 573 -6.45 24.18 -4.29
C PRO A 573 -5.02 23.93 -4.76
N ALA A 574 -4.73 22.68 -5.16
CA ALA A 574 -3.38 22.29 -5.55
C ALA A 574 -2.96 23.26 -6.63
N GLN A 575 -1.96 24.07 -6.37
CA GLN A 575 -1.45 25.02 -7.37
C GLN A 575 -1.12 24.21 -8.61
N THR A 576 -1.82 24.50 -9.69
CA THR A 576 -1.56 23.82 -10.95
C THR A 576 -0.23 24.32 -11.49
N GLN A 577 0.78 23.44 -11.51
CA GLN A 577 2.07 23.75 -12.10
C GLN A 577 2.04 23.44 -13.60
N THR A 578 2.43 24.40 -14.41
CA THR A 578 2.57 24.19 -15.84
C THR A 578 3.99 23.76 -16.17
N ILE A 579 4.15 22.56 -16.69
CA ILE A 579 5.41 21.99 -17.15
C ILE A 579 5.48 22.13 -18.66
N ARG A 580 6.48 22.86 -19.14
CA ARG A 580 6.73 22.99 -20.58
C ARG A 580 7.82 22.02 -21.01
N ILE A 581 7.45 21.12 -21.91
CA ILE A 581 8.33 20.13 -22.51
C ILE A 581 8.66 20.60 -23.93
N ASP A 582 9.87 21.09 -24.11
CA ASP A 582 10.39 21.52 -25.41
C ASP A 582 11.55 20.61 -25.82
N ALA A 583 11.31 19.75 -26.77
CA ALA A 583 12.28 18.79 -27.30
C ALA A 583 13.08 19.37 -28.48
N SER A 584 13.19 20.69 -28.58
CA SER A 584 14.09 21.35 -29.54
C SER A 584 15.58 20.97 -29.29
N PRO A 585 16.45 21.03 -30.29
CA PRO A 585 17.84 20.63 -30.15
C PRO A 585 18.57 21.33 -29.00
N ASP A 586 18.24 22.59 -28.71
CA ASP A 586 18.87 23.39 -27.64
C ASP A 586 18.55 22.86 -26.23
N ASN A 587 17.47 22.10 -26.08
CA ASN A 587 17.04 21.50 -24.82
C ASN A 587 17.46 20.05 -24.66
N LEU A 588 17.98 19.41 -25.70
CA LEU A 588 18.50 18.05 -25.61
C LEU A 588 19.83 18.04 -24.85
N ARG A 589 19.97 17.00 -24.00
CA ARG A 589 21.13 16.80 -23.16
C ARG A 589 21.77 15.43 -23.44
N GLN A 590 22.27 14.76 -22.44
CA GLN A 590 22.92 13.46 -22.59
C GLN A 590 21.95 12.36 -23.04
N THR A 591 22.49 11.41 -23.81
CA THR A 591 21.81 10.15 -24.14
C THR A 591 21.92 9.19 -22.96
N VAL A 592 20.83 8.51 -22.65
CA VAL A 592 20.78 7.49 -21.60
C VAL A 592 21.35 6.17 -22.13
N ASP A 593 22.32 5.59 -21.41
CA ASP A 593 22.88 4.27 -21.70
C ASP A 593 22.05 3.15 -21.06
N GLY A 594 21.46 3.46 -19.91
CA GLY A 594 20.54 2.56 -19.25
C GLY A 594 20.62 2.57 -17.74
N PHE A 595 20.03 1.53 -17.16
CA PHE A 595 19.99 1.28 -15.73
C PHE A 595 20.67 -0.04 -15.44
N GLY A 596 21.39 -0.10 -14.32
CA GLY A 596 22.12 -1.28 -13.93
C GLY A 596 22.15 -1.54 -12.44
N GLY A 597 22.88 -2.59 -12.07
CA GLY A 597 23.20 -2.94 -10.69
C GLY A 597 23.87 -4.30 -10.58
N SER A 598 24.14 -4.73 -9.36
CA SER A 598 24.96 -5.90 -9.09
C SER A 598 24.13 -7.13 -8.75
N ILE A 599 24.47 -8.31 -9.31
CA ILE A 599 23.87 -9.61 -8.98
C ILE A 599 24.90 -10.72 -8.74
N ALA A 600 26.16 -10.52 -9.14
CA ALA A 600 27.24 -11.49 -9.00
C ALA A 600 28.36 -10.89 -8.16
N MET A 601 28.02 -10.46 -6.95
CA MET A 601 28.92 -9.79 -6.02
C MET A 601 28.63 -10.19 -4.58
N TRP A 602 29.41 -9.70 -3.65
CA TRP A 602 29.24 -9.94 -2.21
C TRP A 602 27.86 -9.52 -1.72
N GLY A 603 27.19 -10.40 -0.97
CA GLY A 603 25.88 -10.17 -0.41
C GLY A 603 24.73 -10.28 -1.41
N THR A 604 25.00 -10.28 -2.71
CA THR A 604 23.98 -10.49 -3.72
C THR A 604 23.56 -11.96 -3.82
N HIS A 605 22.35 -12.21 -4.22
CA HIS A 605 21.77 -13.55 -4.33
C HIS A 605 21.28 -13.83 -5.76
N ALA A 606 21.39 -15.07 -6.21
CA ALA A 606 21.08 -15.47 -7.57
C ALA A 606 19.90 -16.46 -7.64
N ASP A 607 18.80 -16.13 -7.01
CA ASP A 607 17.54 -16.85 -7.16
C ASP A 607 16.88 -16.54 -8.51
N ASP A 608 16.39 -17.54 -9.25
CA ASP A 608 15.82 -17.35 -10.58
C ASP A 608 14.58 -16.43 -10.60
N GLN A 609 13.67 -16.58 -9.64
CA GLN A 609 12.48 -15.76 -9.54
C GLN A 609 12.84 -14.31 -9.18
N ALA A 610 13.80 -14.11 -8.30
CA ALA A 610 14.28 -12.80 -7.92
C ALA A 610 15.07 -12.13 -9.06
N MET A 611 15.86 -12.90 -9.81
CA MET A 611 16.57 -12.42 -10.99
C MET A 611 15.61 -12.04 -12.12
N GLU A 612 14.54 -12.81 -12.33
CA GLU A 612 13.50 -12.45 -13.30
C GLU A 612 12.86 -11.10 -12.94
N ALA A 613 12.47 -10.92 -11.68
CA ALA A 613 11.95 -9.63 -11.21
C ALA A 613 12.95 -8.49 -11.44
N ALA A 614 14.20 -8.67 -11.07
CA ALA A 614 15.22 -7.63 -11.17
C ALA A 614 15.65 -7.32 -12.62
N LEU A 615 15.81 -8.31 -13.47
CA LEU A 615 16.43 -8.12 -14.78
C LEU A 615 15.40 -7.92 -15.91
N LYS A 616 14.29 -8.67 -15.89
CA LYS A 616 13.27 -8.63 -16.92
C LYS A 616 12.18 -7.62 -16.64
N GLU A 617 11.58 -7.65 -15.44
CA GLU A 617 10.49 -6.75 -15.11
C GLU A 617 10.95 -5.28 -14.92
N LEU A 618 12.20 -5.03 -14.46
CA LEU A 618 12.79 -3.69 -14.39
C LEU A 618 13.45 -3.27 -15.71
N ASN A 619 13.57 -4.18 -16.68
CA ASN A 619 14.24 -3.90 -17.95
C ASN A 619 15.67 -3.36 -17.75
N ILE A 620 16.44 -3.99 -16.89
CA ILE A 620 17.82 -3.65 -16.60
C ILE A 620 18.67 -3.88 -17.86
N THR A 621 19.56 -2.94 -18.16
CA THR A 621 20.43 -2.99 -19.35
C THR A 621 21.87 -3.39 -19.01
N TYR A 622 22.30 -3.13 -17.78
CA TYR A 622 23.65 -3.45 -17.32
C TYR A 622 23.63 -4.27 -16.04
N VAL A 623 24.48 -5.26 -15.98
CA VAL A 623 24.84 -5.92 -14.72
C VAL A 623 26.32 -5.60 -14.45
N ARG A 624 26.58 -5.10 -13.25
CA ARG A 624 27.91 -4.90 -12.72
C ARG A 624 28.31 -6.19 -11.99
N ALA A 625 29.42 -6.78 -12.40
CA ALA A 625 29.92 -8.05 -11.90
C ALA A 625 31.39 -7.98 -11.50
N GLN A 626 31.79 -8.77 -10.50
CA GLN A 626 33.16 -8.87 -10.04
C GLN A 626 34.03 -9.62 -11.05
N GLY A 627 35.19 -9.04 -11.41
CA GLY A 627 36.10 -9.58 -12.38
C GLY A 627 37.12 -10.60 -11.82
N GLU A 628 37.47 -10.47 -10.52
CA GLU A 628 38.43 -11.35 -9.89
C GLU A 628 37.87 -12.74 -9.59
N VAL A 629 38.76 -13.69 -9.53
CA VAL A 629 38.47 -15.06 -9.10
C VAL A 629 38.73 -15.21 -7.60
N ASN A 630 37.66 -15.47 -6.85
CA ASN A 630 37.82 -15.81 -5.44
C ASN A 630 38.08 -17.31 -5.21
N LYS A 631 38.48 -17.65 -3.97
CA LYS A 631 38.73 -19.01 -3.50
C LYS A 631 37.69 -20.02 -4.03
N LYS A 632 38.17 -21.14 -4.57
CA LYS A 632 37.39 -22.33 -4.92
C LYS A 632 36.06 -22.06 -5.63
N GLY A 633 36.09 -21.93 -6.93
CA GLY A 633 34.89 -22.09 -7.79
C GLY A 633 34.06 -20.85 -8.02
N VAL A 634 34.44 -19.64 -7.53
CA VAL A 634 33.66 -18.41 -7.74
C VAL A 634 33.60 -17.99 -9.22
N ALA A 635 34.62 -18.32 -10.01
CA ALA A 635 34.56 -18.09 -11.46
C ALA A 635 33.39 -18.86 -12.10
N ASP A 636 33.18 -20.11 -11.70
CA ASP A 636 32.10 -20.94 -12.22
C ASP A 636 30.72 -20.44 -11.71
N TYR A 637 30.66 -19.93 -10.47
CA TYR A 637 29.45 -19.35 -9.90
C TYR A 637 29.05 -18.07 -10.65
N ASN A 638 29.96 -17.12 -10.87
CA ASN A 638 29.68 -15.94 -11.65
C ASN A 638 29.32 -16.29 -13.10
N LYS A 639 29.97 -17.27 -13.70
CA LYS A 639 29.63 -17.75 -15.03
C LYS A 639 28.19 -18.23 -15.11
N ASP A 640 27.77 -19.10 -14.20
CA ASP A 640 26.40 -19.61 -14.16
C ASP A 640 25.38 -18.50 -13.99
N ILE A 641 25.60 -17.62 -12.99
CA ILE A 641 24.68 -16.49 -12.72
C ILE A 641 24.55 -15.57 -13.94
N LEU A 642 25.66 -15.15 -14.54
CA LEU A 642 25.64 -14.22 -15.65
C LEU A 642 25.05 -14.87 -16.92
N GLN A 643 25.28 -16.15 -17.16
CA GLN A 643 24.65 -16.88 -18.27
C GLN A 643 23.15 -17.01 -18.07
N ARG A 644 22.68 -17.24 -16.83
CA ARG A 644 21.25 -17.26 -16.48
C ARG A 644 20.64 -15.87 -16.64
N ALA A 645 21.34 -14.83 -16.15
CA ALA A 645 20.91 -13.43 -16.29
C ALA A 645 20.69 -13.04 -17.78
N MET A 646 21.63 -13.44 -18.66
CA MET A 646 21.53 -13.18 -20.10
C MET A 646 20.40 -13.98 -20.78
N LYS A 647 20.01 -15.14 -20.26
CA LYS A 647 18.82 -15.88 -20.74
C LYS A 647 17.54 -15.15 -20.38
N LEU A 648 17.48 -14.54 -19.20
CA LEU A 648 16.33 -13.76 -18.74
C LEU A 648 16.20 -12.42 -19.48
N ASN A 649 17.34 -11.81 -19.79
CA ASN A 649 17.41 -10.57 -20.58
C ASN A 649 18.50 -10.67 -21.65
N PRO A 650 18.16 -11.02 -22.90
CA PRO A 650 19.13 -11.20 -23.98
C PRO A 650 19.91 -9.95 -24.37
N ASP A 651 19.39 -8.76 -24.05
CA ASP A 651 20.01 -7.48 -24.38
C ASP A 651 20.98 -6.99 -23.28
N LEU A 652 21.10 -7.75 -22.19
CA LEU A 652 21.90 -7.40 -21.04
C LEU A 652 23.40 -7.25 -21.40
N SER A 653 24.01 -6.17 -20.92
CA SER A 653 25.44 -5.89 -21.02
C SER A 653 26.13 -6.05 -19.67
N ILE A 654 27.36 -6.53 -19.66
CA ILE A 654 28.13 -6.73 -18.42
C ILE A 654 29.23 -5.68 -18.30
N LEU A 655 29.22 -4.95 -17.18
CA LEU A 655 30.35 -4.16 -16.68
C LEU A 655 31.14 -5.05 -15.72
N LEU A 656 32.32 -5.50 -16.12
CA LEU A 656 33.19 -6.30 -15.29
C LEU A 656 34.13 -5.37 -14.51
N THR A 657 34.00 -5.34 -13.17
CA THR A 657 34.77 -4.44 -12.30
C THR A 657 35.71 -5.22 -11.41
N PHE A 658 36.88 -4.67 -11.17
CA PHE A 658 37.95 -5.27 -10.36
C PHE A 658 38.11 -4.51 -9.04
N TRP A 659 38.17 -5.24 -7.92
CA TRP A 659 38.41 -4.71 -6.57
C TRP A 659 39.83 -4.94 -6.11
N GLN A 660 40.31 -6.17 -6.33
CA GLN A 660 41.51 -6.71 -5.69
C GLN A 660 42.58 -7.00 -6.72
N PRO A 661 43.72 -6.28 -6.73
CA PRO A 661 44.83 -6.57 -7.64
C PRO A 661 45.56 -7.84 -7.21
N ARG A 662 44.97 -8.99 -7.53
CA ARG A 662 45.58 -10.30 -7.30
C ARG A 662 45.36 -11.27 -8.46
N SER A 663 46.25 -12.24 -8.60
CA SER A 663 46.11 -13.29 -9.60
C SER A 663 45.41 -14.54 -9.03
N VAL A 664 45.05 -15.47 -9.91
CA VAL A 664 44.44 -16.78 -9.52
C VAL A 664 45.35 -17.57 -8.55
N LYS A 665 46.63 -17.30 -8.55
CA LYS A 665 47.58 -17.96 -7.66
C LYS A 665 47.53 -17.42 -6.22
N HIS A 666 47.01 -16.22 -6.02
CA HIS A 666 46.98 -15.53 -4.76
C HIS A 666 45.57 -15.62 -4.15
N GLN A 667 45.40 -16.42 -3.13
CA GLN A 667 44.06 -16.73 -2.55
C GLN A 667 43.86 -16.28 -1.10
N LYS A 668 44.92 -15.74 -0.46
CA LYS A 668 44.86 -15.28 0.94
C LYS A 668 45.13 -13.77 1.01
N ILE A 669 44.87 -13.18 2.15
CA ILE A 669 45.14 -11.77 2.41
C ILE A 669 46.64 -11.45 2.35
N GLU A 670 47.47 -12.37 2.80
CA GLU A 670 48.90 -12.28 2.74
C GLU A 670 49.38 -12.17 1.28
N ASP A 671 48.78 -12.92 0.36
CA ASP A 671 49.09 -12.87 -1.07
C ASP A 671 48.75 -11.53 -1.71
N TRP A 672 47.69 -10.83 -1.20
CA TRP A 672 47.39 -9.47 -1.63
C TRP A 672 48.42 -8.47 -1.11
N LEU A 673 48.88 -8.59 0.13
CA LEU A 673 49.96 -7.76 0.69
C LEU A 673 51.26 -7.89 -0.09
N ASP A 674 51.49 -9.01 -0.77
CA ASP A 674 52.66 -9.17 -1.66
C ASP A 674 52.58 -8.32 -2.92
N VAL A 675 51.38 -7.95 -3.37
CA VAL A 675 51.21 -7.14 -4.61
C VAL A 675 50.97 -5.67 -4.36
N VAL A 676 50.64 -5.27 -3.12
CA VAL A 676 50.42 -3.87 -2.72
C VAL A 676 51.55 -3.38 -1.80
N GLU A 677 51.70 -2.07 -1.74
CA GLU A 677 52.55 -1.38 -0.77
C GLU A 677 51.74 -0.38 0.02
N GLN A 678 52.07 -0.20 1.29
CA GLN A 678 51.40 0.77 2.16
C GLN A 678 52.25 2.05 2.25
N ASP A 679 51.63 3.21 2.12
CA ASP A 679 52.28 4.49 2.33
C ASP A 679 52.42 4.85 3.82
N GLY A 680 53.05 6.00 4.12
CA GLY A 680 53.21 6.49 5.49
C GLY A 680 51.93 6.92 6.17
N GLY A 681 50.80 7.01 5.42
CA GLY A 681 49.46 7.37 5.89
C GLY A 681 48.56 6.16 6.05
N GLY A 682 49.05 4.95 5.80
CA GLY A 682 48.26 3.71 5.96
C GLY A 682 47.47 3.31 4.72
N GLN A 683 47.59 4.03 3.60
CA GLN A 683 46.88 3.70 2.37
C GLN A 683 47.63 2.66 1.54
N TYR A 684 46.92 1.79 0.86
CA TYR A 684 47.51 0.74 0.03
C TYR A 684 47.48 1.11 -1.45
N TYR A 685 48.58 0.87 -2.16
CA TYR A 685 48.78 1.12 -3.59
C TYR A 685 49.32 -0.17 -4.27
N LEU A 686 48.92 -0.39 -5.51
CA LEU A 686 49.51 -1.49 -6.30
C LEU A 686 51.02 -1.22 -6.46
N LYS A 687 51.90 -2.20 -6.19
CA LYS A 687 53.35 -2.08 -6.44
C LYS A 687 53.60 -1.80 -7.94
N PRO A 688 54.51 -0.87 -8.29
CA PRO A 688 54.82 -0.59 -9.70
C PRO A 688 55.29 -1.84 -10.48
N SER A 689 56.02 -2.72 -9.81
CA SER A 689 56.49 -4.01 -10.40
C SER A 689 55.39 -4.95 -10.75
N MET A 690 54.18 -4.76 -10.20
CA MET A 690 53.00 -5.64 -10.42
C MET A 690 52.05 -5.13 -11.48
N GLU A 691 52.22 -3.91 -11.97
CA GLU A 691 51.31 -3.27 -12.93
C GLU A 691 51.15 -4.08 -14.23
N GLU A 692 52.26 -4.58 -14.81
CA GLU A 692 52.20 -5.37 -16.04
C GLU A 692 51.45 -6.68 -15.83
N ALA A 693 51.71 -7.35 -14.71
CA ALA A 693 51.01 -8.59 -14.36
C ALA A 693 49.52 -8.35 -14.13
N TRP A 694 49.17 -7.23 -13.49
CA TRP A 694 47.78 -6.88 -13.24
C TRP A 694 47.05 -6.53 -14.53
N ALA A 695 47.64 -5.81 -15.45
CA ALA A 695 47.08 -5.51 -16.75
C ALA A 695 46.78 -6.80 -17.57
N LYS A 696 47.71 -7.75 -17.54
CA LYS A 696 47.55 -9.06 -18.17
C LYS A 696 46.40 -9.84 -17.53
N GLU A 697 46.28 -9.79 -16.23
CA GLU A 697 45.21 -10.48 -15.50
C GLU A 697 43.85 -9.88 -15.86
N ILE A 698 43.66 -8.54 -15.83
CA ILE A 698 42.43 -7.89 -16.25
C ILE A 698 42.04 -8.31 -17.68
N ALA A 699 42.97 -8.19 -18.63
CA ALA A 699 42.74 -8.52 -20.04
C ALA A 699 42.37 -9.99 -20.23
N SER A 700 43.08 -10.90 -19.55
CA SER A 700 42.82 -12.34 -19.59
C SER A 700 41.42 -12.69 -19.01
N ARG A 701 40.99 -12.01 -17.96
CA ARG A 701 39.68 -12.23 -17.36
C ARG A 701 38.57 -11.74 -18.27
N VAL A 702 38.68 -10.57 -18.86
CA VAL A 702 37.69 -10.07 -19.84
C VAL A 702 37.56 -11.09 -20.99
N LYS A 703 38.70 -11.58 -21.52
CA LYS A 703 38.71 -12.65 -22.56
C LYS A 703 38.00 -13.90 -22.11
N GLN A 704 38.28 -14.38 -20.90
CA GLN A 704 37.68 -15.59 -20.33
C GLN A 704 36.16 -15.48 -20.23
N TYR A 705 35.62 -14.34 -19.76
CA TYR A 705 34.18 -14.13 -19.69
C TYR A 705 33.54 -14.11 -21.07
N LEU A 706 34.19 -13.49 -22.05
CA LEU A 706 33.72 -13.51 -23.43
C LEU A 706 33.75 -14.93 -24.02
N ASP A 707 34.76 -15.74 -23.72
CA ASP A 707 34.87 -17.13 -24.15
C ASP A 707 33.77 -18.03 -23.51
N TRP A 708 33.26 -17.65 -22.35
CA TRP A 708 32.09 -18.25 -21.73
C TRP A 708 30.75 -17.80 -22.37
N GLY A 709 30.82 -16.96 -23.39
CA GLY A 709 29.63 -16.41 -24.03
C GLY A 709 28.95 -15.29 -23.25
N ILE A 710 29.64 -14.71 -22.25
CA ILE A 710 29.13 -13.59 -21.46
C ILE A 710 29.43 -12.28 -22.19
N ARG A 711 28.43 -11.46 -22.41
CA ARG A 711 28.55 -10.19 -23.14
C ARG A 711 29.19 -9.11 -22.28
N VAL A 712 30.49 -9.16 -22.09
CA VAL A 712 31.24 -8.06 -21.46
C VAL A 712 31.35 -6.91 -22.47
N THR A 713 30.83 -5.74 -22.15
CA THR A 713 30.89 -4.53 -22.97
C THR A 713 31.75 -3.46 -22.37
N ALA A 714 32.01 -3.52 -21.07
CA ALA A 714 32.80 -2.54 -20.35
C ALA A 714 33.63 -3.21 -19.25
N VAL A 715 34.75 -2.60 -18.92
CA VAL A 715 35.66 -3.03 -17.85
C VAL A 715 35.98 -1.87 -16.93
N GLY A 716 35.66 -2.02 -15.63
CA GLY A 716 36.06 -1.11 -14.56
C GLY A 716 37.44 -1.49 -14.05
N VAL A 717 38.41 -0.60 -14.23
CA VAL A 717 39.82 -0.89 -13.97
C VAL A 717 40.11 -1.16 -12.50
N GLN A 718 39.47 -0.36 -11.63
CA GLN A 718 39.59 -0.48 -10.18
C GLN A 718 38.33 0.08 -9.55
N ASN A 719 37.70 -0.72 -8.68
CA ASN A 719 36.63 -0.20 -7.83
C ASN A 719 37.20 0.76 -6.79
N GLU A 720 36.60 1.94 -6.68
CA GLU A 720 36.94 2.93 -5.65
C GLU A 720 38.43 3.33 -5.68
N SER A 721 38.91 3.83 -6.82
CA SER A 721 40.30 4.20 -7.04
C SER A 721 40.87 5.24 -6.05
N ASN A 722 40.02 5.96 -5.32
CA ASN A 722 40.44 6.93 -4.28
C ASN A 722 40.25 6.39 -2.86
N PHE A 723 40.05 5.09 -2.71
CA PHE A 723 39.85 4.45 -1.42
C PHE A 723 40.62 3.13 -1.30
N SER A 724 41.26 2.87 -0.15
CA SER A 724 41.85 1.59 0.12
C SER A 724 41.46 1.05 1.49
N HIS A 725 41.21 -0.25 1.55
CA HIS A 725 40.83 -0.92 2.76
C HIS A 725 41.29 -2.37 2.78
N ILE A 726 41.94 -2.80 3.88
CA ILE A 726 42.45 -4.15 4.00
C ILE A 726 41.37 -5.25 3.98
N GLY A 727 40.21 -4.96 4.55
CA GLY A 727 39.09 -5.91 4.62
C GLY A 727 38.45 -6.19 3.24
N THR A 728 38.38 -5.18 2.38
CA THR A 728 37.89 -5.30 1.00
C THR A 728 39.02 -5.53 -0.01
N GLN A 729 40.29 -5.43 0.46
CA GLN A 729 41.51 -5.59 -0.37
C GLN A 729 41.56 -4.65 -1.58
N THR A 730 41.01 -3.45 -1.45
CA THR A 730 41.07 -2.40 -2.47
C THR A 730 42.39 -1.63 -2.38
N CYS A 731 42.83 -1.02 -3.47
CA CYS A 731 44.00 -0.15 -3.48
C CYS A 731 43.72 1.17 -4.15
N MET A 732 44.42 2.23 -3.71
CA MET A 732 44.36 3.57 -4.30
C MET A 732 45.17 3.67 -5.59
N TRP A 733 44.78 4.62 -6.39
CA TRP A 733 45.53 5.05 -7.56
C TRP A 733 45.73 6.57 -7.56
N GLU A 734 46.99 6.99 -7.79
CA GLU A 734 47.20 8.38 -8.17
C GLU A 734 46.76 8.61 -9.61
N PRO A 735 46.10 9.75 -9.92
CA PRO A 735 45.50 10.00 -11.22
C PRO A 735 46.41 9.80 -12.42
N GLU A 736 47.63 10.37 -12.37
CA GLU A 736 48.61 10.25 -13.45
C GLU A 736 49.15 8.81 -13.59
N ARG A 737 49.27 8.10 -12.49
CA ARG A 737 49.70 6.72 -12.49
C ARG A 737 48.61 5.79 -13.07
N LEU A 738 47.33 6.05 -12.75
CA LEU A 738 46.18 5.33 -13.34
C LEU A 738 46.14 5.54 -14.85
N ARG A 739 46.39 6.77 -15.32
CA ARG A 739 46.49 7.09 -16.73
C ARG A 739 47.58 6.27 -17.42
N LYS A 740 48.84 6.32 -16.88
CA LYS A 740 49.98 5.56 -17.41
C LYS A 740 49.72 4.07 -17.43
N PHE A 741 49.09 3.53 -16.41
CA PHE A 741 48.70 2.13 -16.35
C PHE A 741 47.69 1.79 -17.46
N ILE A 742 46.63 2.56 -17.66
CA ILE A 742 45.63 2.32 -18.70
C ILE A 742 46.28 2.39 -20.09
N GLU A 743 47.03 3.46 -20.39
CA GLU A 743 47.60 3.66 -21.74
C GLU A 743 48.81 2.76 -22.02
N GLY A 744 49.70 2.66 -21.06
CA GLY A 744 50.98 1.97 -21.25
C GLY A 744 50.98 0.48 -20.94
N ARG A 745 49.96 -0.03 -20.24
CA ARG A 745 49.85 -1.42 -19.84
C ARG A 745 48.57 -2.10 -20.26
N LEU A 746 47.41 -1.61 -19.77
CA LEU A 746 46.14 -2.30 -19.95
C LEU A 746 45.70 -2.30 -21.42
N LYS A 747 45.67 -1.15 -22.09
CA LYS A 747 45.25 -1.07 -23.51
C LYS A 747 46.12 -1.98 -24.41
N PRO A 748 47.44 -2.00 -24.29
CA PRO A 748 48.28 -2.90 -25.05
C PRO A 748 47.97 -4.38 -24.81
N GLU A 749 47.71 -4.79 -23.54
CA GLU A 749 47.36 -6.18 -23.23
C GLU A 749 45.99 -6.56 -23.79
N MET A 750 45.00 -5.66 -23.66
CA MET A 750 43.69 -5.85 -24.26
C MET A 750 43.77 -5.95 -25.79
N GLY A 751 44.61 -5.10 -26.42
CA GLY A 751 44.88 -5.14 -27.85
C GLY A 751 45.42 -6.48 -28.36
N LYS A 752 46.38 -7.09 -27.63
CA LYS A 752 46.93 -8.40 -27.93
C LYS A 752 45.86 -9.52 -27.97
N LEU A 753 44.79 -9.36 -27.19
CA LEU A 753 43.67 -10.29 -27.12
C LEU A 753 42.47 -9.90 -28.00
N GLY A 754 42.58 -8.86 -28.81
CA GLY A 754 41.49 -8.38 -29.67
C GLY A 754 40.33 -7.67 -28.95
N LEU A 755 40.56 -7.14 -27.75
CA LEU A 755 39.56 -6.57 -26.87
C LEU A 755 39.37 -5.03 -27.04
N ASN A 756 39.80 -4.44 -28.15
CA ASN A 756 39.77 -3.00 -28.40
C ASN A 756 38.38 -2.38 -28.37
N LYS A 757 37.32 -3.21 -28.48
CA LYS A 757 35.92 -2.73 -28.46
C LYS A 757 35.32 -2.69 -27.04
N ILE A 758 36.00 -3.20 -26.04
CA ILE A 758 35.57 -3.18 -24.66
C ILE A 758 35.84 -1.78 -24.11
N GLN A 759 34.82 -1.12 -23.58
CA GLN A 759 34.94 0.22 -23.00
C GLN A 759 35.72 0.18 -21.70
N ILE A 760 36.64 1.12 -21.53
CA ILE A 760 37.39 1.27 -20.27
C ILE A 760 36.69 2.28 -19.39
N VAL A 761 36.33 1.87 -18.17
CA VAL A 761 35.61 2.62 -17.16
C VAL A 761 36.55 2.95 -16.01
N ALA A 762 36.79 4.22 -15.78
CA ALA A 762 37.61 4.75 -14.68
C ALA A 762 37.34 6.26 -14.50
N PRO A 763 37.65 6.86 -13.35
CA PRO A 763 38.34 6.27 -12.19
C PRO A 763 37.47 5.43 -11.25
N ASP A 764 36.15 5.44 -11.36
CA ASP A 764 35.22 4.68 -10.52
C ASP A 764 35.41 4.97 -9.02
N LEU A 765 35.30 6.26 -8.66
CA LEU A 765 35.62 6.78 -7.34
C LEU A 765 34.58 6.40 -6.29
N ALA A 766 35.00 6.08 -5.05
CA ALA A 766 34.11 5.84 -3.91
C ALA A 766 33.28 7.09 -3.55
N TYR A 767 33.92 8.24 -3.60
CA TYR A 767 33.34 9.54 -3.32
C TYR A 767 33.91 10.59 -4.27
N VAL A 768 33.08 11.59 -4.59
CA VAL A 768 33.44 12.65 -5.54
C VAL A 768 34.03 13.90 -4.87
N GLY A 769 33.98 13.99 -3.54
CA GLY A 769 34.39 15.14 -2.76
C GLY A 769 33.42 16.33 -2.89
N SER A 770 33.57 17.33 -2.02
CA SER A 770 32.71 18.50 -2.01
C SER A 770 32.68 19.18 -3.38
N ASN A 771 31.48 19.33 -3.96
CA ASN A 771 31.27 19.88 -5.30
C ASN A 771 32.06 19.14 -6.42
N GLY A 772 32.40 17.88 -6.24
CA GLY A 772 33.13 17.09 -7.23
C GLY A 772 34.67 17.24 -7.21
N SER A 773 35.24 17.78 -6.15
CA SER A 773 36.68 18.09 -6.07
C SER A 773 37.63 16.89 -6.28
N GLU A 774 37.25 15.71 -5.78
CA GLU A 774 38.03 14.49 -6.00
C GLU A 774 37.93 14.00 -7.45
N LEU A 775 36.76 14.08 -8.06
CA LEU A 775 36.60 13.75 -9.46
C LEU A 775 37.41 14.73 -10.33
N GLU A 776 37.40 16.04 -10.00
CA GLU A 776 38.20 17.05 -10.68
C GLU A 776 39.70 16.70 -10.64
N ARG A 777 40.22 16.27 -9.50
CA ARG A 777 41.63 15.86 -9.34
C ARG A 777 42.02 14.78 -10.35
N PHE A 778 41.15 13.81 -10.59
CA PHE A 778 41.38 12.72 -11.56
C PHE A 778 41.26 13.21 -13.01
N LEU A 779 40.39 14.18 -13.28
CA LEU A 779 40.14 14.69 -14.63
C LEU A 779 41.20 15.66 -15.12
N VAL A 780 41.65 16.57 -14.26
CA VAL A 780 42.69 17.61 -14.59
C VAL A 780 44.03 16.98 -14.86
N SER A 781 44.35 15.83 -14.29
CA SER A 781 45.60 15.07 -14.51
C SER A 781 45.69 14.33 -15.82
N SER A 782 44.79 14.58 -16.81
CA SER A 782 44.82 13.94 -18.14
C SER A 782 44.36 12.46 -18.19
N THR A 783 43.72 11.94 -17.13
CA THR A 783 43.16 10.57 -17.16
C THR A 783 42.01 10.45 -18.14
N THR A 784 41.25 11.55 -18.35
CA THR A 784 40.05 11.60 -19.20
C THR A 784 40.24 11.13 -20.63
N PRO A 785 41.35 11.45 -21.35
CA PRO A 785 41.55 10.95 -22.72
C PRO A 785 41.73 9.44 -22.79
N SER A 786 42.17 8.82 -21.70
CA SER A 786 42.53 7.41 -21.66
C SER A 786 41.35 6.49 -21.46
N VAL A 787 40.18 7.02 -21.02
CA VAL A 787 38.99 6.23 -20.69
C VAL A 787 37.84 6.47 -21.67
N ASP A 788 36.96 5.53 -21.84
CA ASP A 788 35.75 5.64 -22.64
C ASP A 788 34.58 6.17 -21.81
N VAL A 789 34.56 5.80 -20.52
CA VAL A 789 33.53 6.16 -19.54
C VAL A 789 34.22 6.68 -18.28
N VAL A 790 33.81 7.88 -17.85
CA VAL A 790 34.11 8.41 -16.53
C VAL A 790 33.12 7.84 -15.54
N ALA A 791 33.59 7.28 -14.43
CA ALA A 791 32.72 6.61 -13.46
C ALA A 791 32.96 7.12 -12.03
N TYR A 792 31.90 7.10 -11.24
CA TYR A 792 31.92 7.52 -9.85
C TYR A 792 30.79 6.84 -9.04
N HIS A 793 30.96 6.80 -7.71
CA HIS A 793 29.90 6.52 -6.75
C HIS A 793 29.48 7.80 -6.03
N MET A 794 28.39 7.77 -5.28
CA MET A 794 27.94 8.91 -4.49
C MET A 794 27.71 8.50 -3.03
N TYR A 795 28.82 8.19 -2.35
CA TYR A 795 28.80 7.82 -0.93
C TYR A 795 29.16 8.96 0.03
N ASP A 796 29.65 10.09 -0.44
CA ASP A 796 30.08 11.24 0.38
C ASP A 796 28.95 11.90 1.18
N SER A 797 27.73 11.74 0.72
CA SER A 797 26.55 12.40 1.30
C SER A 797 25.93 11.64 2.47
N TYR A 798 26.30 10.40 2.69
CA TYR A 798 25.65 9.56 3.71
C TYR A 798 25.91 10.01 5.15
N ARG A 799 26.95 10.77 5.42
CA ARG A 799 27.23 11.24 6.78
C ARG A 799 26.33 12.39 7.22
N ASP A 800 25.92 13.23 6.27
CA ASP A 800 25.18 14.47 6.54
C ASP A 800 23.68 14.35 6.20
N ASP A 801 23.31 13.36 5.38
CA ASP A 801 21.92 13.18 4.90
C ASP A 801 21.16 12.01 5.56
N MET A 802 21.65 11.47 6.66
CA MET A 802 21.02 10.35 7.38
C MET A 802 19.59 10.67 7.86
N ASP A 803 19.21 11.93 7.94
CA ASP A 803 17.87 12.42 8.31
C ASP A 803 16.95 12.67 7.09
N GLY A 804 17.43 12.41 5.86
CA GLY A 804 16.69 12.66 4.63
C GLY A 804 16.97 14.01 3.97
N ASN A 805 17.99 14.75 4.42
CA ASN A 805 18.44 15.98 3.79
C ASN A 805 19.36 15.67 2.60
N LEU A 806 18.93 15.99 1.39
CA LEU A 806 19.67 15.72 0.15
C LEU A 806 20.57 16.87 -0.33
N SER A 807 20.79 17.91 0.49
CA SER A 807 21.48 19.13 0.06
C SER A 807 22.93 18.90 -0.36
N VAL A 808 23.67 18.06 0.37
CA VAL A 808 25.07 17.72 0.04
C VAL A 808 25.13 16.89 -1.23
N LEU A 809 24.25 15.90 -1.36
CA LEU A 809 24.15 15.06 -2.55
C LEU A 809 23.83 15.89 -3.80
N GLU A 810 22.90 16.83 -3.69
CA GLU A 810 22.54 17.74 -4.79
C GLU A 810 23.71 18.65 -5.18
N GLN A 811 24.41 19.21 -4.20
CA GLN A 811 25.60 20.02 -4.46
C GLN A 811 26.70 19.21 -5.17
N ASN A 812 26.98 18.00 -4.72
CA ASN A 812 27.96 17.11 -5.35
C ASN A 812 27.52 16.72 -6.77
N ALA A 813 26.24 16.39 -6.99
CA ALA A 813 25.71 16.13 -8.32
C ALA A 813 25.85 17.33 -9.27
N ILE A 814 25.57 18.55 -8.78
CA ILE A 814 25.78 19.80 -9.54
C ILE A 814 27.25 19.98 -9.87
N GLY A 815 28.15 19.72 -8.92
CA GLY A 815 29.60 19.78 -9.12
C GLY A 815 30.08 18.85 -10.23
N VAL A 816 29.65 17.58 -10.17
CA VAL A 816 29.93 16.57 -11.21
C VAL A 816 29.42 17.02 -12.59
N GLY A 817 28.19 17.54 -12.66
CA GLY A 817 27.64 18.06 -13.92
C GLY A 817 28.41 19.23 -14.50
N LYS A 818 28.88 20.14 -13.65
CA LYS A 818 29.80 21.24 -14.09
C LYS A 818 31.10 20.69 -14.66
N LEU A 819 31.70 19.71 -13.98
CA LEU A 819 32.96 19.10 -14.46
C LEU A 819 32.73 18.39 -15.80
N LYS A 820 31.60 17.66 -15.97
CA LYS A 820 31.25 17.06 -17.25
C LYS A 820 31.21 18.11 -18.37
N ASN A 821 30.52 19.20 -18.14
CA ASN A 821 30.34 20.26 -19.12
C ASN A 821 31.65 21.02 -19.45
N ASN A 822 32.56 21.11 -18.48
CA ASN A 822 33.82 21.86 -18.65
C ASN A 822 34.98 21.00 -19.19
N HIS A 823 35.07 19.73 -18.77
CA HIS A 823 36.29 18.93 -18.97
C HIS A 823 36.10 17.67 -19.82
N PHE A 824 34.87 17.13 -19.96
CA PHE A 824 34.68 15.85 -20.65
C PHE A 824 33.33 15.69 -21.35
N GLN A 825 32.80 16.73 -21.97
CA GLN A 825 31.49 16.75 -22.67
C GLN A 825 31.32 15.58 -23.65
N ASN A 826 32.37 15.13 -24.30
CA ASN A 826 32.36 14.05 -25.28
C ASN A 826 32.52 12.66 -24.70
N LYS A 827 32.66 12.53 -23.38
CA LYS A 827 32.77 11.24 -22.68
C LYS A 827 31.43 10.87 -22.01
N ARG A 828 31.20 9.60 -21.85
CA ARG A 828 30.11 9.09 -21.06
C ARG A 828 30.43 9.22 -19.58
N LEU A 829 29.39 9.47 -18.79
CA LEU A 829 29.49 9.57 -17.35
C LEU A 829 28.51 8.55 -16.74
N TRP A 830 29.03 7.60 -15.97
CA TRP A 830 28.21 6.62 -15.28
C TRP A 830 28.31 6.77 -13.76
N MET A 831 27.17 6.77 -13.11
CA MET A 831 27.12 6.58 -11.66
C MET A 831 26.98 5.07 -11.42
N THR A 832 28.11 4.43 -11.11
CA THR A 832 28.29 2.98 -11.17
C THR A 832 27.94 2.24 -9.90
N GLU A 833 27.73 2.98 -8.81
CA GLU A 833 27.31 2.39 -7.55
C GLU A 833 26.66 3.42 -6.63
N THR A 834 25.54 3.06 -6.05
CA THR A 834 24.93 3.70 -4.89
C THR A 834 23.99 2.73 -4.18
N THR A 835 23.73 2.96 -2.90
CA THR A 835 22.82 2.17 -2.08
C THR A 835 22.30 3.00 -0.91
N GLY A 836 21.34 2.46 -0.18
CA GLY A 836 20.81 3.08 1.05
C GLY A 836 21.61 2.76 2.31
N ALA A 837 22.77 2.12 2.22
CA ALA A 837 23.57 1.71 3.38
C ALA A 837 25.06 1.91 3.17
N GLN A 838 25.77 2.26 4.25
CA GLN A 838 27.21 2.40 4.28
C GLN A 838 27.83 1.57 5.43
N TRP A 839 29.06 1.07 5.25
CA TRP A 839 29.79 0.34 6.26
C TRP A 839 30.60 1.26 7.19
N ASN A 840 30.58 0.95 8.51
CA ASN A 840 31.60 1.47 9.43
C ASN A 840 32.55 0.33 9.85
N ASN A 841 33.84 0.63 9.86
CA ASN A 841 34.90 -0.34 10.09
C ASN A 841 35.08 -0.77 11.56
N GLU A 842 34.61 0.01 12.54
CA GLU A 842 35.01 -0.21 13.95
C GLU A 842 34.15 -1.22 14.70
N GLU A 843 32.86 -1.47 14.27
CA GLU A 843 31.97 -2.37 15.02
C GLU A 843 31.00 -3.17 14.16
N TRP A 844 31.20 -3.31 12.84
CA TRP A 844 30.17 -3.89 11.96
C TRP A 844 28.83 -3.14 12.01
N HIS A 845 28.83 -1.91 12.49
CA HIS A 845 27.69 -1.03 12.47
C HIS A 845 27.51 -0.47 11.06
N THR A 846 26.34 -0.66 10.52
CA THR A 846 25.95 -0.06 9.26
C THR A 846 25.42 1.35 9.53
N TYR A 847 26.05 2.35 8.94
CA TYR A 847 25.38 3.60 8.68
C TYR A 847 24.52 3.38 7.43
N GLY A 848 23.22 3.35 7.62
CA GLY A 848 22.24 3.45 6.54
C GLY A 848 21.51 4.76 6.64
N TRP A 849 20.55 4.94 5.81
CA TRP A 849 19.54 5.98 6.05
C TRP A 849 19.01 5.86 7.47
N SER A 850 18.75 7.00 8.11
CA SER A 850 18.33 7.04 9.51
C SER A 850 17.28 5.97 9.81
N PRO A 851 17.42 5.21 10.92
CA PRO A 851 16.38 4.29 11.38
C PRO A 851 15.02 4.97 11.63
N ALA A 852 15.02 6.30 11.81
CA ALA A 852 13.79 7.09 11.94
C ALA A 852 13.03 7.24 10.60
N LEU A 853 13.68 7.00 9.46
CA LEU A 853 13.02 7.02 8.16
C LEU A 853 12.28 5.71 7.91
N SER A 854 11.03 5.81 7.49
CA SER A 854 10.29 4.64 7.04
C SER A 854 10.91 4.04 5.78
N GLU A 855 10.69 2.74 5.52
CA GLU A 855 11.12 2.08 4.27
C GLU A 855 10.56 2.78 3.03
N TYR A 856 9.42 3.43 3.20
CA TYR A 856 8.82 4.23 2.14
C TYR A 856 9.57 5.54 1.88
N ASP A 857 9.95 6.27 2.93
CA ASP A 857 10.72 7.52 2.78
C ASP A 857 12.12 7.23 2.20
N LYS A 858 12.77 6.13 2.62
CA LYS A 858 14.02 5.65 2.01
C LYS A 858 13.87 5.36 0.52
N ALA A 859 12.75 4.76 0.13
CA ALA A 859 12.46 4.50 -1.28
C ALA A 859 12.24 5.79 -2.08
N LEU A 860 11.60 6.78 -1.49
CA LEU A 860 11.40 8.10 -2.10
C LEU A 860 12.74 8.84 -2.29
N LEU A 861 13.65 8.73 -1.32
CA LEU A 861 15.03 9.23 -1.47
C LEU A 861 15.78 8.57 -2.64
N ALA A 862 15.63 7.25 -2.80
CA ALA A 862 16.21 6.55 -3.95
C ALA A 862 15.70 7.08 -5.29
N ALA A 863 14.41 7.44 -5.41
CA ALA A 863 13.86 8.07 -6.62
C ALA A 863 14.50 9.45 -6.88
N GLN A 864 14.73 10.24 -5.84
CA GLN A 864 15.37 11.54 -5.96
C GLN A 864 16.86 11.40 -6.36
N TYR A 865 17.57 10.34 -5.90
CA TYR A 865 18.92 10.03 -6.34
C TYR A 865 18.99 9.77 -7.84
N ILE A 866 18.04 8.97 -8.37
CA ILE A 866 17.96 8.71 -9.81
C ILE A 866 17.74 10.03 -10.56
N ASP A 867 16.77 10.83 -10.13
CA ASP A 867 16.46 12.11 -10.75
C ASP A 867 17.70 13.04 -10.78
N MET A 868 18.36 13.25 -9.65
CA MET A 868 19.54 14.11 -9.55
C MET A 868 20.71 13.61 -10.40
N THR A 869 20.91 12.29 -10.49
CA THR A 869 21.95 11.69 -11.33
C THR A 869 21.77 12.07 -12.80
N PHE A 870 20.54 12.06 -13.31
CA PHE A 870 20.27 12.44 -14.69
C PHE A 870 20.14 13.95 -14.88
N THR A 871 19.58 14.69 -13.93
CA THR A 871 19.26 16.12 -14.11
C THR A 871 20.38 17.07 -13.67
N LYS A 872 21.09 16.74 -12.60
CA LYS A 872 22.14 17.59 -12.01
C LYS A 872 23.56 17.13 -12.41
N ALA A 873 23.86 15.85 -12.27
CA ALA A 873 25.15 15.31 -12.68
C ALA A 873 25.24 15.07 -14.20
N GLU A 874 24.12 15.03 -14.90
CA GLU A 874 24.00 14.73 -16.34
C GLU A 874 24.64 13.38 -16.73
N ALA A 875 24.54 12.39 -15.84
CA ALA A 875 25.05 11.05 -16.10
C ALA A 875 24.28 10.34 -17.23
N ASN A 876 24.96 9.41 -17.89
CA ASN A 876 24.41 8.60 -18.96
C ASN A 876 23.77 7.29 -18.43
N ALA A 877 24.22 6.80 -17.26
CA ALA A 877 23.70 5.58 -16.65
C ALA A 877 23.65 5.70 -15.13
N PHE A 878 22.75 4.94 -14.55
CA PHE A 878 22.57 4.81 -13.10
C PHE A 878 22.60 3.34 -12.67
N PHE A 879 23.44 3.01 -11.68
CA PHE A 879 23.55 1.65 -11.15
C PHE A 879 23.21 1.61 -9.66
N TRP A 880 22.30 0.74 -9.30
CA TRP A 880 22.01 0.42 -7.91
C TRP A 880 22.93 -0.69 -7.43
N TRP A 881 23.47 -0.62 -6.19
CA TRP A 881 24.42 -1.61 -5.69
C TRP A 881 23.88 -3.03 -5.74
N GLY A 882 22.76 -3.32 -5.12
CA GLY A 882 22.21 -4.67 -5.01
C GLY A 882 20.86 -4.83 -5.71
N LEU A 883 20.82 -5.45 -6.89
CA LEU A 883 19.54 -5.77 -7.54
C LEU A 883 18.78 -6.85 -6.77
N VAL A 884 19.48 -7.88 -6.30
CA VAL A 884 18.93 -9.00 -5.53
C VAL A 884 19.77 -9.25 -4.30
N TYR A 885 19.16 -9.29 -3.12
CA TYR A 885 19.84 -9.55 -1.84
C TYR A 885 19.18 -10.67 -1.04
N SER A 886 19.96 -11.46 -0.31
CA SER A 886 19.45 -12.42 0.66
C SER A 886 19.31 -11.79 2.04
N LEU A 887 18.14 -11.93 2.65
CA LEU A 887 17.91 -11.44 4.03
C LEU A 887 18.45 -12.36 5.11
N ALA A 888 18.67 -13.62 4.78
CA ALA A 888 19.22 -14.61 5.70
C ALA A 888 20.23 -15.51 4.95
N PRO A 889 21.43 -15.02 4.63
CA PRO A 889 22.52 -15.91 4.27
C PRO A 889 22.75 -16.87 5.44
N SER A 890 22.96 -18.16 5.16
CA SER A 890 23.16 -19.18 6.18
C SER A 890 24.23 -18.76 7.19
N GLY A 891 23.83 -18.52 8.44
CA GLY A 891 24.69 -18.16 9.54
C GLY A 891 24.72 -16.70 9.99
N ILE A 892 24.00 -15.78 9.35
CA ILE A 892 23.92 -14.39 9.79
C ILE A 892 22.66 -14.20 10.66
N THR A 893 22.87 -14.11 11.95
CA THR A 893 21.81 -13.84 12.96
C THR A 893 21.74 -12.36 13.38
N ASN A 894 22.72 -11.52 12.99
CA ASN A 894 22.77 -10.12 13.38
C ASN A 894 21.65 -9.30 12.70
N PRO A 895 20.72 -8.71 13.45
CA PRO A 895 19.61 -7.92 12.90
C PRO A 895 20.09 -6.68 12.11
N ASN A 896 21.23 -6.09 12.47
CA ASN A 896 21.78 -4.92 11.77
C ASN A 896 22.24 -5.29 10.34
N VAL A 897 22.84 -6.47 10.15
CA VAL A 897 23.22 -6.95 8.82
C VAL A 897 21.99 -7.25 7.98
N ARG A 898 20.92 -7.76 8.59
CA ARG A 898 19.65 -8.00 7.91
C ARG A 898 19.00 -6.69 7.45
N GLN A 899 19.01 -5.64 8.29
CA GLN A 899 18.52 -4.32 7.92
C GLN A 899 19.34 -3.69 6.80
N LYS A 900 20.67 -3.81 6.86
CA LYS A 900 21.57 -3.40 5.77
C LYS A 900 21.18 -4.03 4.44
N HIS A 901 21.00 -5.36 4.40
CA HIS A 901 20.60 -6.05 3.17
C HIS A 901 19.22 -5.59 2.67
N ARG A 902 18.32 -5.23 3.60
CA ARG A 902 17.02 -4.64 3.25
C ARG A 902 17.19 -3.25 2.64
N ASP A 903 18.09 -2.43 3.17
CA ASP A 903 18.37 -1.09 2.64
C ASP A 903 19.12 -1.13 1.30
N GLU A 904 19.95 -2.15 1.06
CA GLU A 904 20.73 -2.32 -0.17
C GLU A 904 19.93 -2.95 -1.33
N GLY A 905 19.03 -3.91 -1.05
CA GLY A 905 18.36 -4.70 -2.08
C GLY A 905 17.13 -4.02 -2.70
N LEU A 906 16.98 -4.13 -4.02
CA LEU A 906 15.71 -3.84 -4.70
C LEU A 906 14.76 -5.03 -4.59
N VAL A 907 15.26 -6.24 -4.80
CA VAL A 907 14.55 -7.51 -4.62
C VAL A 907 15.23 -8.29 -3.50
N LEU A 908 14.43 -8.75 -2.54
CA LEU A 908 14.92 -9.46 -1.37
C LEU A 908 14.49 -10.92 -1.43
N VAL A 909 15.42 -11.81 -1.09
CA VAL A 909 15.16 -13.26 -1.00
C VAL A 909 15.33 -13.69 0.46
N GLU A 910 14.32 -14.32 1.00
CA GLU A 910 14.36 -14.93 2.32
C GLU A 910 14.17 -16.44 2.21
N GLU A 911 15.13 -17.20 2.71
CA GLU A 911 15.06 -18.67 2.79
C GLU A 911 14.79 -19.08 4.23
N LYS A 912 13.68 -19.77 4.49
CA LYS A 912 13.37 -20.34 5.81
C LYS A 912 13.35 -21.85 5.75
N ARG A 913 14.04 -22.49 6.71
CA ARG A 913 13.89 -23.92 6.95
C ARG A 913 12.58 -24.18 7.70
N GLY A 914 11.57 -24.73 7.00
CA GLY A 914 10.47 -25.41 7.66
C GLY A 914 10.91 -26.81 8.13
N ALA A 915 10.08 -27.44 8.96
CA ALA A 915 10.40 -28.77 9.53
C ALA A 915 10.75 -29.85 8.48
N ASN A 916 10.26 -29.72 7.24
CA ASN A 916 10.47 -30.69 6.16
C ASN A 916 10.88 -30.09 4.80
N ASN A 917 10.89 -28.75 4.63
CA ASN A 917 11.22 -28.12 3.34
C ASN A 917 11.78 -26.71 3.51
N LEU A 918 12.70 -26.33 2.62
CA LEU A 918 13.18 -24.95 2.48
C LEU A 918 12.11 -24.12 1.76
N GLN A 919 11.53 -23.13 2.44
CA GLN A 919 10.59 -22.19 1.81
C GLN A 919 11.33 -20.91 1.42
N LYS A 920 11.15 -20.49 0.16
CA LYS A 920 11.70 -19.24 -0.38
C LYS A 920 10.62 -18.19 -0.53
N TYR A 921 10.96 -16.96 -0.13
CA TYR A 921 10.11 -15.78 -0.31
C TYR A 921 10.88 -14.74 -1.11
N VAL A 922 10.27 -14.21 -2.15
CA VAL A 922 10.83 -13.14 -2.98
C VAL A 922 9.99 -11.89 -2.78
N GLU A 923 10.60 -10.84 -2.26
CA GLU A 923 9.97 -9.55 -1.98
C GLU A 923 10.49 -8.49 -2.96
N ARG A 924 9.61 -7.76 -3.62
CA ARG A 924 9.92 -6.52 -4.33
C ARG A 924 9.72 -5.37 -3.36
N THR A 925 10.78 -4.66 -3.02
CA THR A 925 10.74 -3.52 -2.08
C THR A 925 10.03 -2.30 -2.68
N LYS A 926 9.70 -1.30 -1.88
CA LYS A 926 9.20 -0.02 -2.45
C LYS A 926 10.27 0.67 -3.31
N LYS A 927 11.55 0.53 -2.99
CA LYS A 927 12.67 1.01 -3.83
C LYS A 927 12.62 0.40 -5.23
N TYR A 928 12.32 -0.90 -5.32
CA TYR A 928 12.10 -1.57 -6.61
C TYR A 928 11.02 -0.86 -7.45
N PHE A 929 9.87 -0.51 -6.87
CA PHE A 929 8.78 0.11 -7.63
C PHE A 929 9.08 1.58 -7.98
N PHE A 930 9.80 2.31 -7.16
CA PHE A 930 10.28 3.64 -7.51
C PHE A 930 11.35 3.57 -8.60
N PHE A 931 12.28 2.63 -8.52
CA PHE A 931 13.26 2.39 -9.57
C PHE A 931 12.59 2.02 -10.91
N LYS A 932 11.51 1.21 -10.85
CA LYS A 932 10.70 0.81 -12.00
C LYS A 932 10.07 2.01 -12.73
N GLN A 933 9.73 3.09 -12.04
CA GLN A 933 9.21 4.33 -12.64
C GLN A 933 10.20 4.96 -13.63
N PHE A 934 11.46 4.69 -13.49
CA PHE A 934 12.50 5.13 -14.43
C PHE A 934 12.91 4.01 -15.39
N ALA A 935 13.44 2.93 -14.89
CA ALA A 935 14.09 1.88 -15.69
C ALA A 935 13.15 1.19 -16.68
N ASN A 936 11.86 1.04 -16.33
CA ASN A 936 10.90 0.39 -17.22
C ASN A 936 10.49 1.25 -18.41
N PHE A 937 10.54 2.57 -18.27
CA PHE A 937 10.04 3.50 -19.27
C PHE A 937 11.11 4.28 -20.03
N VAL A 938 12.25 4.56 -19.39
CA VAL A 938 13.39 5.25 -20.02
C VAL A 938 14.36 4.20 -20.56
N LYS A 939 14.40 4.07 -21.87
CA LYS A 939 15.19 3.04 -22.56
C LYS A 939 16.58 3.54 -22.98
N PRO A 940 17.55 2.64 -23.20
CA PRO A 940 18.82 3.00 -23.84
C PRO A 940 18.60 3.75 -25.15
N GLY A 941 19.40 4.78 -25.37
CA GLY A 941 19.29 5.64 -26.54
C GLY A 941 18.28 6.80 -26.38
N TYR A 942 17.48 6.84 -25.32
CA TYR A 942 16.67 8.02 -25.01
C TYR A 942 17.57 9.20 -24.69
N THR A 943 17.14 10.40 -25.07
CA THR A 943 17.89 11.64 -24.81
C THR A 943 17.15 12.45 -23.75
N ARG A 944 17.84 12.90 -22.71
CA ARG A 944 17.26 13.77 -21.70
C ARG A 944 16.88 15.12 -22.27
N ILE A 945 15.72 15.63 -21.90
CA ILE A 945 15.23 16.98 -22.24
C ILE A 945 15.42 17.86 -21.01
N LYS A 946 16.02 19.04 -21.17
CA LYS A 946 16.02 20.06 -20.13
C LYS A 946 14.60 20.61 -19.97
N VAL A 947 14.04 20.50 -18.79
CA VAL A 947 12.71 21.01 -18.47
C VAL A 947 12.85 22.14 -17.45
N ASN A 948 12.16 23.25 -17.69
CA ASN A 948 12.04 24.35 -16.74
C ASN A 948 10.75 24.13 -15.93
N ALA A 949 10.90 23.56 -14.74
CA ALA A 949 9.79 23.43 -13.79
C ALA A 949 9.71 24.71 -12.94
N PRO A 950 8.50 25.20 -12.64
CA PRO A 950 8.32 26.44 -11.86
C PRO A 950 8.63 26.28 -10.37
N THR A 951 8.95 25.09 -9.90
CA THR A 951 9.24 24.76 -8.49
C THR A 951 10.41 23.79 -8.36
N GLU A 952 10.89 23.61 -7.11
CA GLU A 952 11.93 22.64 -6.74
C GLU A 952 11.49 21.17 -6.82
N THR A 953 10.42 20.85 -7.53
CA THR A 953 9.93 19.47 -7.69
C THR A 953 10.89 18.70 -8.58
N PRO A 954 11.53 17.61 -8.10
CA PRO A 954 12.36 16.74 -8.92
C PRO A 954 11.59 16.21 -10.14
N LEU A 955 12.11 16.47 -11.33
CA LEU A 955 11.46 16.14 -12.58
C LEU A 955 12.48 15.85 -13.68
N SER A 956 12.38 14.69 -14.29
CA SER A 956 13.18 14.26 -15.43
C SER A 956 12.31 14.03 -16.65
N ALA A 957 12.76 14.48 -17.82
CA ALA A 957 12.08 14.23 -19.09
C ALA A 957 13.05 13.66 -20.14
N PHE A 958 12.57 12.71 -20.93
CA PHE A 958 13.36 11.97 -21.91
C PHE A 958 12.57 11.77 -23.20
N ILE A 959 13.25 11.91 -24.35
CA ILE A 959 12.67 11.61 -25.67
C ILE A 959 13.32 10.37 -26.26
N SER A 960 12.53 9.50 -26.85
CA SER A 960 13.01 8.30 -27.54
C SER A 960 13.91 8.66 -28.74
N SER A 961 14.80 7.75 -29.12
CA SER A 961 15.71 7.92 -30.24
C SER A 961 15.00 8.14 -31.58
N ASP A 962 13.82 7.52 -31.74
CA ASP A 962 12.96 7.72 -32.93
C ASP A 962 12.06 8.97 -32.82
N LYS A 963 12.16 9.71 -31.72
CA LYS A 963 11.39 10.93 -31.44
C LYS A 963 9.87 10.72 -31.39
N LYS A 964 9.40 9.49 -31.18
CA LYS A 964 7.96 9.14 -31.11
C LYS A 964 7.39 9.08 -29.72
N SER A 965 8.22 9.08 -28.69
CA SER A 965 7.79 9.02 -27.29
C SER A 965 8.55 10.00 -26.42
N VAL A 966 7.84 10.66 -25.51
CA VAL A 966 8.42 11.45 -24.42
C VAL A 966 7.98 10.84 -23.10
N VAL A 967 8.92 10.58 -22.23
CA VAL A 967 8.70 10.06 -20.86
C VAL A 967 9.05 11.16 -19.88
N VAL A 968 8.13 11.47 -18.97
CA VAL A 968 8.33 12.43 -17.89
C VAL A 968 8.16 11.72 -16.56
N VAL A 969 9.17 11.76 -15.71
CA VAL A 969 9.11 11.21 -14.36
C VAL A 969 9.08 12.36 -13.36
N VAL A 970 8.07 12.39 -12.51
CA VAL A 970 7.86 13.42 -11.50
C VAL A 970 7.92 12.79 -10.12
N THR A 971 8.81 13.29 -9.28
CA THR A 971 8.93 12.87 -7.88
C THR A 971 8.32 13.94 -6.97
N ASN A 972 7.10 13.71 -6.49
CA ASN A 972 6.51 14.59 -5.50
C ASN A 972 6.98 14.18 -4.09
N SER A 973 8.07 14.77 -3.64
CA SER A 973 8.62 14.57 -2.30
C SER A 973 7.91 15.39 -1.22
N SER A 974 7.03 16.31 -1.61
CA SER A 974 6.31 17.19 -0.69
C SER A 974 5.20 16.45 0.06
N ASN A 975 4.71 17.07 1.12
CA ASN A 975 3.54 16.58 1.88
C ASN A 975 2.19 17.01 1.26
N LYS A 976 2.19 17.65 0.07
CA LYS A 976 0.98 18.12 -0.61
C LYS A 976 0.82 17.45 -1.97
N PRO A 977 -0.44 17.20 -2.41
CA PRO A 977 -0.70 16.77 -3.77
C PRO A 977 -0.26 17.83 -4.79
N LEU A 978 0.18 17.39 -5.94
CA LEU A 978 0.69 18.24 -7.02
C LEU A 978 -0.18 18.07 -8.27
N LYS A 979 -0.81 19.15 -8.74
CA LYS A 979 -1.48 19.17 -10.05
C LYS A 979 -0.50 19.66 -11.10
N MET A 980 -0.41 18.94 -12.21
CA MET A 980 0.44 19.30 -13.33
C MET A 980 -0.37 19.48 -14.60
N LYS A 981 -0.09 20.55 -15.31
CA LYS A 981 -0.51 20.76 -16.69
C LYS A 981 0.74 20.65 -17.57
N PHE A 982 0.72 19.74 -18.51
CA PHE A 982 1.82 19.58 -19.45
C PHE A 982 1.53 20.38 -20.73
N GLU A 983 2.41 21.30 -21.05
CA GLU A 983 2.45 21.97 -22.35
C GLU A 983 3.67 21.44 -23.10
N ASN A 984 3.44 20.80 -24.24
CA ASN A 984 4.53 20.23 -24.99
C ASN A 984 4.39 20.57 -26.49
N SER A 985 5.53 20.70 -27.18
CA SER A 985 5.61 20.87 -28.63
C SER A 985 5.46 19.55 -29.39
N PHE A 986 5.15 18.46 -28.68
CA PHE A 986 5.20 17.09 -29.17
C PHE A 986 3.86 16.60 -29.80
N GLU A 987 2.71 17.20 -29.42
CA GLU A 987 1.35 16.86 -29.88
C GLU A 987 1.04 15.34 -29.82
N PRO A 988 0.93 14.74 -28.63
CA PRO A 988 0.76 13.30 -28.49
C PRO A 988 -0.65 12.85 -28.88
N ALA A 989 -0.75 11.70 -29.55
CA ALA A 989 -2.01 11.01 -29.82
C ALA A 989 -2.46 10.15 -28.62
N ILE A 990 -1.50 9.64 -27.83
CA ILE A 990 -1.75 8.79 -26.66
C ILE A 990 -0.97 9.34 -25.48
N VAL A 991 -1.62 9.38 -24.31
CA VAL A 991 -0.97 9.73 -23.05
C VAL A 991 -1.30 8.69 -22.00
N GLU A 992 -0.28 8.08 -21.42
CA GLU A 992 -0.37 7.08 -20.37
C GLU A 992 0.31 7.61 -19.11
N ALA A 993 -0.15 7.17 -17.93
CA ALA A 993 0.53 7.48 -16.68
C ALA A 993 0.58 6.28 -15.73
N TYR A 994 1.68 6.17 -15.01
CA TYR A 994 1.93 5.13 -14.01
C TYR A 994 2.37 5.75 -12.70
N GLN A 995 1.94 5.21 -11.57
CA GLN A 995 2.20 5.80 -10.26
C GLN A 995 2.68 4.77 -9.25
N THR A 996 3.67 5.19 -8.45
CA THR A 996 4.05 4.52 -7.21
C THR A 996 3.82 5.48 -6.05
N ASP A 997 3.01 5.05 -5.09
CA ASP A 997 2.71 5.74 -3.84
C ASP A 997 2.58 4.70 -2.71
N PRO A 998 2.19 5.03 -1.48
CA PRO A 998 2.02 4.04 -0.43
C PRO A 998 1.13 2.86 -0.83
N ASN A 999 0.13 3.11 -1.66
CA ASN A 999 -0.91 2.14 -2.02
C ASN A 999 -0.74 1.53 -3.41
N ARG A 1000 0.09 2.11 -4.28
CA ARG A 1000 0.30 1.68 -5.67
C ARG A 1000 1.76 1.32 -5.93
N ASN A 1001 1.97 0.39 -6.82
CA ASN A 1001 3.28 -0.18 -7.16
C ASN A 1001 3.56 -0.10 -8.67
N CYS A 1002 3.76 1.10 -9.18
CA CYS A 1002 3.94 1.38 -10.62
C CYS A 1002 2.71 0.95 -11.45
N GLU A 1003 1.54 1.36 -10.98
CA GLU A 1003 0.25 1.01 -11.55
C GLU A 1003 -0.28 2.13 -12.46
N PRO A 1004 -1.08 1.79 -13.48
CA PRO A 1004 -1.72 2.78 -14.35
C PRO A 1004 -2.62 3.73 -13.57
N VAL A 1005 -2.60 5.00 -13.91
CA VAL A 1005 -3.46 6.04 -13.30
C VAL A 1005 -3.93 7.04 -14.34
N SER A 1006 -4.98 7.80 -14.02
CA SER A 1006 -5.42 8.92 -14.87
C SER A 1006 -4.35 10.02 -14.90
N VAL A 1007 -4.01 10.47 -16.09
CA VAL A 1007 -3.08 11.60 -16.32
C VAL A 1007 -3.58 12.90 -15.69
N LEU A 1008 -4.90 13.08 -15.64
CA LEU A 1008 -5.56 14.30 -15.12
C LEU A 1008 -5.64 14.34 -13.60
N SER A 1009 -5.39 13.21 -12.91
CA SER A 1009 -5.43 13.18 -11.44
C SER A 1009 -4.22 13.93 -10.87
N ALA A 1010 -4.39 14.53 -9.68
CA ALA A 1010 -3.27 15.08 -8.94
C ALA A 1010 -2.24 13.98 -8.61
N ILE A 1011 -0.96 14.33 -8.57
CA ILE A 1011 0.11 13.46 -8.09
C ILE A 1011 0.09 13.52 -6.57
N PRO A 1012 -0.20 12.44 -5.85
CA PRO A 1012 -0.27 12.46 -4.39
C PRO A 1012 1.04 12.96 -3.75
N SER A 1013 0.95 13.40 -2.50
CA SER A 1013 2.14 13.66 -1.69
C SER A 1013 3.03 12.40 -1.63
N LYS A 1014 4.34 12.61 -1.51
CA LYS A 1014 5.32 11.52 -1.36
C LYS A 1014 5.13 10.39 -2.38
N SER A 1015 5.08 10.70 -3.67
CA SER A 1015 4.86 9.72 -4.73
C SER A 1015 5.68 10.00 -5.97
N VAL A 1016 5.83 8.99 -6.83
CA VAL A 1016 6.46 9.14 -8.14
C VAL A 1016 5.46 8.78 -9.23
N ARG A 1017 5.38 9.62 -10.25
CA ARG A 1017 4.54 9.41 -11.42
C ARG A 1017 5.35 9.50 -12.69
N THR A 1018 5.19 8.50 -13.54
CA THR A 1018 5.70 8.52 -14.92
C THR A 1018 4.56 8.80 -15.87
N VAL A 1019 4.72 9.80 -16.73
CA VAL A 1019 3.78 10.15 -17.80
C VAL A 1019 4.46 9.91 -19.14
N ILE A 1020 3.78 9.23 -20.04
CA ILE A 1020 4.30 8.84 -21.35
C ILE A 1020 3.42 9.47 -22.42
N PHE A 1021 4.02 10.29 -23.26
CA PHE A 1021 3.41 10.90 -24.42
C PHE A 1021 3.88 10.16 -25.66
N LYS A 1022 2.97 9.66 -26.49
CA LYS A 1022 3.27 8.92 -27.72
C LYS A 1022 2.60 9.59 -28.92
N LYS A 1023 3.34 9.72 -30.07
CA LYS A 1023 2.80 10.13 -31.37
C LYS A 1023 2.05 9.00 -32.05
#